data_1556cfaf4def0c1d432b228f03cbbaa8
#
_entry.id   1556cfaf4def0c1d432b228f03cbbaa8
#
_cell.length_a   1.000
_cell.length_b   1.000
_cell.length_c   1.000
_cell.angle_alpha   90.00
_cell.angle_beta   90.00
_cell.angle_gamma   90.00
#
_symmetry.space_group_name_H-M   'P 1'
#
loop_
_entity.id
_entity.type
_entity.pdbx_description
1 polymer ?
#
loop_
_entity_poly.entity_id
_entity_poly.type
_entity_poly.pdbx_seq_one_letter_code
_entity_poly.pdbx_strand_id
1 'polypeptide(L)'
;MRRYPTRTLAAIMSIAGVLLAVLTVPQAVAENSSDSPSTSVIIDASGSMLAPDAGGQTRMDAAKQATEGLLNDLPKEQRLSLLTYGTQTGSGDEEKAAGCQDVTTLVPMGGNRAEMVSKVKGLNPRGYTPIGKSLQQAEKELPGQGGRQIVLVSDGIDTCAPPPVCEVAKQIRERGVDIVINVIGLNVDDQARSELQCVAKEGGGSYADAKDAASLKEQLVLKSTRNLQGYKSGGEQAHGTPKASEARPIEAGEMKDGKPDPKHYQDVMPAVKSDSKQELHWKVKLEKGERLGIGYILPPPPVAGNSLGSYIIIKAVIKGPGGASACEDKNMSGNSSEFSQPVAGYAFTKVAGEGFSSCEPGEYDVFVESSGPAAANQDLPLELMLWKVPEAADATTTSAPPTDKPQPTNVELGTSAGKLPSALGPSEAPTVKPGTYDVEIVPGEMLWFKVPVAEGQRLQMAFDVPPIDVENPNDLKEDLGRRISWNVMGPTFYPLSTNALKDDTYFHDDNVEAIKDKTTTGTMTTQPIRWNNMNSSDSDVSGSFVSGEQYVALRYSTLFRKADQNTQSIPIKFRVAVAATGEVEKAPTLSYKGEQQSTTASAATDSSSTSANADGGNSTGGIRRTATTLAVGGGAVGLVALLVIGVVIITRKRR
;
A
#
# COMPACT_ATOMS: atom_id res chain seq x y z
N MET A 1 21.78 76.99 -3.47
CA MET A 1 21.82 75.78 -2.66
C MET A 1 20.39 75.41 -2.26
N ARG A 2 19.77 74.50 -2.99
CA ARG A 2 18.40 74.02 -2.70
C ARG A 2 18.50 72.63 -2.04
N ARG A 3 17.99 72.53 -0.82
CA ARG A 3 17.86 71.27 -0.05
C ARG A 3 16.68 70.49 -0.59
N TYR A 4 16.89 69.20 -1.01
CA TYR A 4 15.85 68.27 -1.32
C TYR A 4 15.43 67.52 -0.02
N PRO A 5 14.16 67.24 0.18
CA PRO A 5 13.69 66.63 1.42
C PRO A 5 13.87 65.06 1.42
N THR A 6 14.44 64.55 2.50
CA THR A 6 14.78 63.16 2.81
C THR A 6 13.59 62.26 3.11
N ARG A 7 12.37 62.57 2.63
CA ARG A 7 11.17 61.77 2.96
C ARG A 7 10.74 60.75 1.91
N THR A 8 11.35 60.72 0.73
CA THR A 8 10.98 59.80 -0.36
C THR A 8 11.79 58.51 -0.40
N LEU A 9 12.93 58.41 0.29
CA LEU A 9 13.72 57.16 0.32
C LEU A 9 13.23 56.13 1.36
N ALA A 10 12.52 56.56 2.41
CA ALA A 10 12.01 55.66 3.43
C ALA A 10 10.79 54.84 2.98
N ALA A 11 10.02 55.33 2.02
CA ALA A 11 8.82 54.64 1.50
C ALA A 11 9.17 53.53 0.52
N ILE A 12 10.30 53.62 -0.20
CA ILE A 12 10.71 52.59 -1.19
C ILE A 12 11.38 51.41 -0.49
N MET A 13 12.10 51.63 0.62
CA MET A 13 12.66 50.49 1.41
C MET A 13 11.59 49.70 2.18
N SER A 14 10.48 50.30 2.57
CA SER A 14 9.39 49.61 3.25
C SER A 14 8.59 48.70 2.31
N ILE A 15 8.46 49.04 1.04
CA ILE A 15 7.76 48.22 0.04
C ILE A 15 8.63 47.04 -0.42
N ALA A 16 9.96 47.22 -0.52
CA ALA A 16 10.89 46.12 -0.84
C ALA A 16 11.00 45.09 0.30
N GLY A 17 10.88 45.51 1.56
CA GLY A 17 10.89 44.61 2.72
C GLY A 17 9.62 43.74 2.84
N VAL A 18 8.47 44.26 2.44
CA VAL A 18 7.20 43.51 2.46
C VAL A 18 7.08 42.57 1.27
N LEU A 19 7.67 42.91 0.11
CA LEU A 19 7.69 41.98 -1.04
C LEU A 19 8.68 40.80 -0.87
N LEU A 20 9.76 40.93 -0.08
CA LEU A 20 10.67 39.83 0.23
C LEU A 20 10.12 38.90 1.33
N ALA A 21 9.22 39.39 2.19
CA ALA A 21 8.63 38.58 3.26
C ALA A 21 7.50 37.63 2.77
N VAL A 22 6.96 37.83 1.56
CA VAL A 22 5.88 37.02 0.99
C VAL A 22 6.43 35.82 0.19
N LEU A 23 7.75 35.72 -0.06
CA LEU A 23 8.37 34.62 -0.81
C LEU A 23 9.04 33.57 0.07
N THR A 24 9.04 33.72 1.38
CA THR A 24 9.34 32.62 2.29
C THR A 24 8.06 31.96 2.77
N VAL A 25 7.36 31.25 1.88
CA VAL A 25 6.48 30.19 2.32
C VAL A 25 7.39 29.22 3.09
N PRO A 26 7.19 28.99 4.39
CA PRO A 26 7.85 27.88 5.03
C PRO A 26 7.41 26.66 4.23
N GLN A 27 8.33 26.03 3.50
CA GLN A 27 8.13 24.65 3.14
C GLN A 27 7.90 23.96 4.49
N ALA A 28 6.66 23.56 4.74
CA ALA A 28 6.38 22.54 5.71
C ALA A 28 7.24 21.37 5.26
N VAL A 29 8.40 21.22 5.88
CA VAL A 29 9.11 19.96 5.90
C VAL A 29 8.05 19.04 6.47
N ALA A 30 7.49 18.17 5.62
CA ALA A 30 6.70 17.05 6.11
C ALA A 30 7.61 16.41 7.16
N GLU A 31 7.27 16.60 8.44
CA GLU A 31 7.86 15.80 9.50
C GLU A 31 7.68 14.37 9.00
N ASN A 32 8.79 13.69 8.77
CA ASN A 32 8.80 12.25 8.59
C ASN A 32 8.05 11.71 9.79
N SER A 33 6.77 11.44 9.63
CA SER A 33 6.01 10.67 10.59
C SER A 33 6.78 9.37 10.71
N SER A 34 7.37 9.11 11.87
CA SER A 34 8.04 7.85 12.14
C SER A 34 7.06 6.75 11.72
N ASP A 35 7.46 5.88 10.80
CA ASP A 35 6.63 4.78 10.28
C ASP A 35 6.11 3.83 11.39
N SER A 36 6.52 4.05 12.62
CA SER A 36 6.13 3.26 13.78
C SER A 36 4.80 3.76 14.37
N PRO A 37 3.78 2.92 14.49
CA PRO A 37 2.50 3.28 15.04
C PRO A 37 2.61 3.67 16.52
N SER A 38 1.72 4.56 16.98
CA SER A 38 1.51 4.77 18.42
C SER A 38 0.88 3.53 19.01
N THR A 39 1.53 2.92 20.01
CA THR A 39 1.15 1.59 20.53
C THR A 39 0.73 1.66 21.98
N SER A 40 -0.47 1.17 22.28
CA SER A 40 -0.94 0.97 23.65
C SER A 40 -0.76 -0.50 24.04
N VAL A 41 0.13 -0.79 24.98
CA VAL A 41 0.43 -2.15 25.43
C VAL A 41 -0.34 -2.44 26.71
N ILE A 42 -1.10 -3.54 26.70
CA ILE A 42 -1.87 -4.03 27.86
C ILE A 42 -1.23 -5.33 28.33
N ILE A 43 -0.85 -5.38 29.61
CA ILE A 43 -0.29 -6.57 30.24
C ILE A 43 -1.29 -7.11 31.25
N ASP A 44 -1.69 -8.35 31.07
CA ASP A 44 -2.50 -9.12 32.00
C ASP A 44 -1.73 -9.29 33.32
N ALA A 45 -2.37 -8.96 34.44
CA ALA A 45 -1.91 -9.25 35.80
C ALA A 45 -3.03 -9.87 36.64
N SER A 46 -3.92 -10.64 35.99
CA SER A 46 -4.93 -11.46 36.67
C SER A 46 -4.29 -12.61 37.45
N GLY A 47 -5.06 -13.25 38.30
CA GLY A 47 -4.57 -14.31 39.17
C GLY A 47 -3.98 -15.52 38.43
N SER A 48 -4.45 -15.83 37.21
CA SER A 48 -3.94 -16.92 36.36
C SER A 48 -2.49 -16.74 35.96
N MET A 49 -1.99 -15.50 35.87
CA MET A 49 -0.60 -15.18 35.55
C MET A 49 0.42 -15.66 36.58
N LEU A 50 -0.03 -16.18 37.73
CA LEU A 50 0.83 -16.87 38.73
C LEU A 50 1.17 -18.31 38.33
N ALA A 51 0.57 -18.88 37.28
CA ALA A 51 0.86 -20.24 36.82
C ALA A 51 2.34 -20.39 36.43
N PRO A 52 3.06 -21.47 36.90
CA PRO A 52 4.51 -21.61 36.72
C PRO A 52 4.85 -22.41 35.45
N ASP A 53 4.18 -22.17 34.34
CA ASP A 53 4.26 -22.95 33.12
C ASP A 53 4.91 -22.20 31.91
N ALA A 54 5.50 -21.03 32.15
CA ALA A 54 6.11 -20.22 31.10
C ALA A 54 7.65 -20.35 31.05
N GLY A 55 8.13 -21.49 30.53
CA GLY A 55 9.58 -21.72 30.39
C GLY A 55 10.33 -21.87 31.70
N GLY A 56 9.69 -22.50 32.74
CA GLY A 56 10.27 -22.71 34.06
C GLY A 56 10.12 -21.52 35.03
N GLN A 57 9.33 -20.53 34.69
CA GLN A 57 8.97 -19.37 35.50
C GLN A 57 7.45 -19.12 35.46
N THR A 58 6.97 -18.17 36.26
CA THR A 58 5.55 -17.80 36.16
C THR A 58 5.25 -17.06 34.86
N ARG A 59 3.99 -17.12 34.42
CA ARG A 59 3.53 -16.34 33.25
C ARG A 59 3.79 -14.85 33.45
N MET A 60 3.60 -14.34 34.69
CA MET A 60 3.90 -12.94 35.02
C MET A 60 5.39 -12.62 34.94
N ASP A 61 6.28 -13.50 35.39
CA ASP A 61 7.72 -13.26 35.27
C ASP A 61 8.15 -13.25 33.79
N ALA A 62 7.61 -14.16 33.00
CA ALA A 62 7.81 -14.17 31.55
C ALA A 62 7.30 -12.86 30.90
N ALA A 63 6.11 -12.39 31.27
CA ALA A 63 5.54 -11.14 30.76
C ALA A 63 6.39 -9.91 31.16
N LYS A 64 6.89 -9.85 32.39
CA LYS A 64 7.81 -8.79 32.85
C LYS A 64 9.10 -8.78 32.04
N GLN A 65 9.74 -9.93 31.91
CA GLN A 65 11.00 -10.07 31.16
C GLN A 65 10.82 -9.69 29.68
N ALA A 66 9.75 -10.17 29.05
CA ALA A 66 9.43 -9.89 27.65
C ALA A 66 9.13 -8.40 27.42
N THR A 67 8.36 -7.77 28.31
CA THR A 67 8.02 -6.35 28.22
C THR A 67 9.24 -5.47 28.47
N GLU A 68 10.11 -5.80 29.42
CA GLU A 68 11.38 -5.10 29.62
C GLU A 68 12.26 -5.19 28.36
N GLY A 69 12.35 -6.39 27.75
CA GLY A 69 13.05 -6.59 26.49
C GLY A 69 12.47 -5.74 25.36
N LEU A 70 11.14 -5.71 25.21
CA LEU A 70 10.45 -4.82 24.27
C LEU A 70 10.87 -3.36 24.45
N LEU A 71 10.77 -2.84 25.68
CA LEU A 71 11.06 -1.45 26.00
C LEU A 71 12.52 -1.04 25.71
N ASN A 72 13.45 -1.99 25.81
CA ASN A 72 14.87 -1.77 25.48
C ASN A 72 15.14 -1.80 23.97
N ASP A 73 14.44 -2.64 23.23
CA ASP A 73 14.72 -2.88 21.81
C ASP A 73 14.01 -1.88 20.87
N LEU A 74 12.93 -1.26 21.34
CA LEU A 74 12.17 -0.32 20.50
C LEU A 74 12.90 1.02 20.28
N PRO A 75 12.77 1.64 19.09
CA PRO A 75 13.24 2.99 18.83
C PRO A 75 12.77 3.97 19.91
N LYS A 76 13.64 4.91 20.34
CA LYS A 76 13.30 5.86 21.40
C LYS A 76 12.16 6.79 21.03
N GLU A 77 12.01 7.05 19.75
CA GLU A 77 11.01 7.93 19.16
C GLU A 77 9.61 7.31 19.12
N GLN A 78 9.52 5.97 19.22
CA GLN A 78 8.24 5.30 19.19
C GLN A 78 7.40 5.62 20.42
N ARG A 79 6.19 6.07 20.19
CA ARG A 79 5.23 6.45 21.22
C ARG A 79 4.52 5.22 21.79
N LEU A 80 4.63 5.03 23.08
CA LEU A 80 3.97 3.93 23.80
C LEU A 80 3.13 4.46 24.96
N SER A 81 2.06 3.73 25.29
CA SER A 81 1.43 3.71 26.62
C SER A 81 1.46 2.31 27.19
N LEU A 82 1.44 2.20 28.52
CA LEU A 82 1.46 0.93 29.22
C LEU A 82 0.28 0.85 30.18
N LEU A 83 -0.53 -0.18 30.05
CA LEU A 83 -1.69 -0.47 30.86
C LEU A 83 -1.59 -1.87 31.47
N THR A 84 -2.33 -2.07 32.52
CA THR A 84 -2.51 -3.39 33.15
C THR A 84 -3.90 -3.50 33.78
N TYR A 85 -4.28 -4.71 34.13
CA TYR A 85 -5.47 -5.01 34.90
C TYR A 85 -5.21 -6.14 35.89
N GLY A 86 -6.10 -6.31 36.86
CA GLY A 86 -6.05 -7.40 37.84
C GLY A 86 -4.99 -7.25 38.92
N THR A 87 -4.60 -6.02 39.27
CA THR A 87 -3.53 -5.75 40.24
C THR A 87 -4.02 -5.26 41.61
N GLN A 88 -5.21 -4.67 41.70
CA GLN A 88 -5.67 -3.95 42.89
C GLN A 88 -6.62 -4.77 43.74
N THR A 89 -7.48 -5.56 43.14
CA THR A 89 -8.48 -6.40 43.79
C THR A 89 -8.07 -7.86 43.80
N GLY A 90 -8.65 -8.67 44.65
CA GLY A 90 -8.56 -10.13 44.60
C GLY A 90 -9.52 -10.72 43.55
N SER A 91 -9.61 -12.07 43.54
CA SER A 91 -10.47 -12.84 42.62
C SER A 91 -11.66 -13.49 43.34
N GLY A 92 -12.00 -13.03 44.53
CA GLY A 92 -13.18 -13.51 45.27
C GLY A 92 -14.49 -12.93 44.71
N ASP A 93 -15.60 -13.68 44.81
CA ASP A 93 -16.89 -13.27 44.22
C ASP A 93 -17.38 -11.91 44.72
N GLU A 94 -17.07 -11.58 45.97
CA GLU A 94 -17.43 -10.26 46.56
C GLU A 94 -16.65 -9.10 45.93
N GLU A 95 -15.46 -9.38 45.40
CA GLU A 95 -14.59 -8.39 44.75
C GLU A 95 -14.86 -8.25 43.25
N LYS A 96 -15.71 -9.12 42.67
CA LYS A 96 -15.93 -9.16 41.22
C LYS A 96 -16.32 -7.80 40.63
N ALA A 97 -17.25 -7.11 41.25
CA ALA A 97 -17.71 -5.80 40.75
C ALA A 97 -16.58 -4.75 40.69
N ALA A 98 -15.73 -4.73 41.71
CA ALA A 98 -14.54 -3.86 41.76
C ALA A 98 -13.43 -4.38 40.82
N GLY A 99 -13.21 -5.70 40.80
CA GLY A 99 -12.23 -6.36 39.94
C GLY A 99 -12.46 -6.12 38.46
N CYS A 100 -13.72 -6.09 38.03
CA CYS A 100 -14.11 -5.75 36.65
C CYS A 100 -13.95 -4.26 36.30
N GLN A 101 -13.55 -3.41 37.24
CA GLN A 101 -13.14 -2.03 37.03
C GLN A 101 -11.62 -1.81 37.23
N ASP A 102 -10.88 -2.86 37.66
CA ASP A 102 -9.46 -2.81 37.96
C ASP A 102 -8.62 -2.76 36.69
N VAL A 103 -8.60 -1.61 36.04
CA VAL A 103 -7.77 -1.27 34.89
C VAL A 103 -6.96 -0.03 35.24
N THR A 104 -5.66 -0.11 35.06
CA THR A 104 -4.72 0.97 35.41
C THR A 104 -3.86 1.34 34.21
N THR A 105 -3.85 2.63 33.83
CA THR A 105 -2.81 3.21 32.97
C THR A 105 -1.57 3.41 33.83
N LEU A 106 -0.59 2.54 33.66
CA LEU A 106 0.68 2.59 34.40
C LEU A 106 1.54 3.78 33.94
N VAL A 107 1.59 4.00 32.64
CA VAL A 107 2.30 5.13 31.99
C VAL A 107 1.49 5.57 30.77
N PRO A 108 1.10 6.84 30.68
CA PRO A 108 0.31 7.35 29.56
C PRO A 108 1.13 7.43 28.25
N MET A 109 0.46 7.67 27.12
CA MET A 109 1.07 7.73 25.80
C MET A 109 2.23 8.74 25.72
N GLY A 110 3.39 8.25 25.30
CA GLY A 110 4.60 9.06 25.18
C GLY A 110 5.36 9.26 26.51
N GLY A 111 4.98 8.53 27.58
CA GLY A 111 5.67 8.58 28.85
C GLY A 111 7.05 7.95 28.85
N ASN A 112 7.76 8.10 29.95
CA ASN A 112 9.18 7.73 30.09
C ASN A 112 9.38 6.20 30.11
N ARG A 113 10.30 5.70 29.26
CA ARG A 113 10.63 4.26 29.15
C ARG A 113 11.17 3.65 30.45
N ALA A 114 12.02 4.36 31.17
CA ALA A 114 12.57 3.88 32.46
C ALA A 114 11.48 3.75 33.52
N GLU A 115 10.48 4.64 33.51
CA GLU A 115 9.28 4.51 34.34
C GLU A 115 8.47 3.29 33.96
N MET A 116 8.26 3.03 32.65
CA MET A 116 7.57 1.83 32.17
C MET A 116 8.23 0.55 32.69
N VAL A 117 9.56 0.44 32.57
CA VAL A 117 10.33 -0.70 33.10
C VAL A 117 10.10 -0.85 34.60
N SER A 118 10.19 0.24 35.37
CA SER A 118 9.97 0.21 36.83
C SER A 118 8.55 -0.26 37.19
N LYS A 119 7.53 0.24 36.48
CA LYS A 119 6.12 -0.15 36.68
C LYS A 119 5.89 -1.62 36.36
N VAL A 120 6.44 -2.13 35.25
CA VAL A 120 6.35 -3.56 34.85
C VAL A 120 6.94 -4.46 35.92
N LYS A 121 8.13 -4.14 36.44
CA LYS A 121 8.77 -4.91 37.51
C LYS A 121 7.92 -4.98 38.78
N GLY A 122 7.15 -3.94 39.06
CA GLY A 122 6.27 -3.85 40.23
C GLY A 122 4.92 -4.54 40.09
N LEU A 123 4.57 -5.12 38.91
CA LEU A 123 3.30 -5.81 38.72
C LEU A 123 3.16 -7.02 39.63
N ASN A 124 1.96 -7.19 40.20
CA ASN A 124 1.67 -8.27 41.13
C ASN A 124 0.27 -8.86 40.82
N PRO A 125 0.21 -10.06 40.23
CA PRO A 125 -1.05 -10.66 39.81
C PRO A 125 -1.99 -10.97 40.99
N ARG A 126 -3.27 -10.65 40.84
CA ARG A 126 -4.23 -10.88 41.93
C ARG A 126 -5.65 -11.18 41.47
N GLY A 127 -6.19 -10.39 40.54
CA GLY A 127 -7.61 -10.17 40.38
C GLY A 127 -8.23 -10.80 39.13
N TYR A 128 -9.36 -10.20 38.75
CA TYR A 128 -10.14 -10.54 37.56
C TYR A 128 -9.49 -10.11 36.25
N THR A 129 -10.06 -10.57 35.14
CA THR A 129 -9.55 -10.35 33.77
C THR A 129 -10.51 -9.47 32.96
N PRO A 130 -10.56 -8.12 33.17
CA PRO A 130 -11.45 -7.19 32.48
C PRO A 130 -10.88 -6.76 31.11
N ILE A 131 -10.74 -7.69 30.15
CA ILE A 131 -10.15 -7.41 28.83
C ILE A 131 -10.92 -6.32 28.11
N GLY A 132 -12.25 -6.44 28.00
CA GLY A 132 -13.09 -5.46 27.30
C GLY A 132 -12.91 -4.03 27.83
N LYS A 133 -12.84 -3.88 29.15
CA LYS A 133 -12.59 -2.58 29.80
C LYS A 133 -11.19 -2.04 29.52
N SER A 134 -10.19 -2.92 29.54
CA SER A 134 -8.81 -2.54 29.26
C SER A 134 -8.60 -2.07 27.81
N LEU A 135 -9.26 -2.71 26.83
CA LEU A 135 -9.27 -2.27 25.45
C LEU A 135 -9.88 -0.88 25.28
N GLN A 136 -11.01 -0.60 25.95
CA GLN A 136 -11.65 0.73 25.95
C GLN A 136 -10.76 1.80 26.60
N GLN A 137 -9.99 1.46 27.63
CA GLN A 137 -9.04 2.39 28.24
C GLN A 137 -7.83 2.63 27.32
N ALA A 138 -7.31 1.58 26.70
CA ALA A 138 -6.21 1.67 25.74
C ALA A 138 -6.57 2.52 24.52
N GLU A 139 -7.80 2.42 24.02
CA GLU A 139 -8.33 3.29 22.96
C GLU A 139 -8.19 4.79 23.31
N LYS A 140 -8.46 5.16 24.54
CA LYS A 140 -8.39 6.55 25.01
C LYS A 140 -6.96 7.08 25.11
N GLU A 141 -5.99 6.20 25.33
CA GLU A 141 -4.57 6.56 25.36
C GLU A 141 -3.99 6.85 23.96
N LEU A 142 -4.63 6.36 22.90
CA LEU A 142 -4.15 6.52 21.53
C LEU A 142 -4.43 7.93 20.99
N PRO A 143 -3.53 8.51 20.18
CA PRO A 143 -3.75 9.80 19.56
C PRO A 143 -4.93 9.78 18.58
N GLY A 144 -5.50 10.95 18.26
CA GLY A 144 -6.63 11.05 17.35
C GLY A 144 -6.33 10.72 15.88
N GLN A 145 -5.04 10.70 15.48
CA GLN A 145 -4.59 10.52 14.09
C GLN A 145 -3.28 9.73 14.04
N GLY A 146 -2.97 9.19 12.85
CA GLY A 146 -1.78 8.40 12.57
C GLY A 146 -1.99 6.90 12.79
N GLY A 147 -0.96 6.10 12.52
CA GLY A 147 -0.99 4.67 12.79
C GLY A 147 -1.19 4.41 14.29
N ARG A 148 -2.22 3.65 14.64
CA ARG A 148 -2.66 3.41 16.01
C ARG A 148 -2.87 1.93 16.26
N GLN A 149 -2.34 1.40 17.35
CA GLN A 149 -2.57 0.00 17.67
C GLN A 149 -2.62 -0.27 19.18
N ILE A 150 -3.32 -1.33 19.53
CA ILE A 150 -3.35 -1.92 20.85
C ILE A 150 -2.68 -3.29 20.76
N VAL A 151 -1.78 -3.58 21.67
CA VAL A 151 -1.19 -4.91 21.83
C VAL A 151 -1.59 -5.44 23.19
N LEU A 152 -2.43 -6.49 23.20
CA LEU A 152 -2.91 -7.16 24.40
C LEU A 152 -2.09 -8.43 24.63
N VAL A 153 -1.55 -8.60 25.83
CA VAL A 153 -1.00 -9.86 26.34
C VAL A 153 -1.96 -10.40 27.38
N SER A 154 -2.49 -11.61 27.19
CA SER A 154 -3.37 -12.27 28.15
C SER A 154 -3.15 -13.78 28.15
N ASP A 155 -3.42 -14.42 29.29
CA ASP A 155 -3.35 -15.87 29.49
C ASP A 155 -4.74 -16.54 29.65
N GLY A 156 -5.83 -15.76 29.53
CA GLY A 156 -7.18 -16.26 29.80
C GLY A 156 -8.30 -15.52 29.05
N ILE A 157 -9.52 -15.88 29.42
CA ILE A 157 -10.75 -15.27 28.91
C ILE A 157 -11.15 -14.02 29.69
N ASP A 158 -12.01 -13.18 29.09
CA ASP A 158 -12.65 -12.06 29.81
C ASP A 158 -13.63 -12.58 30.85
N THR A 159 -13.30 -12.38 32.13
CA THR A 159 -14.14 -12.79 33.25
C THR A 159 -15.23 -11.74 33.65
N CYS A 160 -15.28 -10.65 32.92
CA CYS A 160 -16.09 -9.45 33.23
C CYS A 160 -17.18 -9.13 32.21
N ALA A 161 -17.44 -10.04 31.26
CA ALA A 161 -18.59 -9.91 30.37
C ALA A 161 -19.93 -9.90 31.14
N PRO A 162 -21.01 -9.21 30.68
CA PRO A 162 -21.17 -8.49 29.42
C PRO A 162 -20.60 -7.08 29.46
N PRO A 163 -20.31 -6.43 28.26
CA PRO A 163 -20.52 -6.98 26.93
C PRO A 163 -19.45 -8.01 26.56
N PRO A 164 -19.70 -8.91 25.58
CA PRO A 164 -18.67 -9.83 25.09
C PRO A 164 -17.47 -9.09 24.53
N VAL A 165 -16.26 -9.55 24.85
CA VAL A 165 -15.04 -8.82 24.50
C VAL A 165 -14.82 -8.69 22.98
N CYS A 166 -15.27 -9.68 22.19
CA CYS A 166 -15.24 -9.59 20.72
C CYS A 166 -16.07 -8.41 20.18
N GLU A 167 -17.24 -8.18 20.79
CA GLU A 167 -18.10 -7.05 20.42
C GLU A 167 -17.46 -5.72 20.81
N VAL A 168 -16.76 -5.66 21.94
CA VAL A 168 -15.98 -4.47 22.32
C VAL A 168 -14.89 -4.17 21.31
N ALA A 169 -14.14 -5.18 20.87
CA ALA A 169 -13.09 -5.03 19.87
C ALA A 169 -13.64 -4.50 18.53
N LYS A 170 -14.77 -5.06 18.07
CA LYS A 170 -15.49 -4.60 16.88
C LYS A 170 -15.93 -3.14 16.99
N GLN A 171 -16.53 -2.75 18.10
CA GLN A 171 -16.97 -1.37 18.35
C GLN A 171 -15.80 -0.37 18.36
N ILE A 172 -14.64 -0.74 18.91
CA ILE A 172 -13.43 0.09 18.87
C ILE A 172 -12.99 0.31 17.41
N ARG A 173 -12.95 -0.74 16.61
CA ARG A 173 -12.62 -0.65 15.21
C ARG A 173 -13.60 0.21 14.41
N GLU A 174 -14.89 0.07 14.65
CA GLU A 174 -15.94 0.86 13.99
C GLU A 174 -15.86 2.36 14.32
N ARG A 175 -15.40 2.72 15.53
CA ARG A 175 -15.21 4.11 15.95
C ARG A 175 -13.91 4.72 15.42
N GLY A 176 -12.85 3.92 15.29
CA GLY A 176 -11.54 4.35 14.85
C GLY A 176 -10.98 3.43 13.78
N VAL A 177 -11.29 3.71 12.51
CA VAL A 177 -10.94 2.89 11.33
C VAL A 177 -9.44 2.52 11.28
N ASP A 178 -8.57 3.32 11.91
CA ASP A 178 -7.12 3.14 11.91
C ASP A 178 -6.59 2.44 13.18
N ILE A 179 -7.46 1.98 14.09
CA ILE A 179 -7.04 1.25 15.30
C ILE A 179 -7.01 -0.24 15.01
N VAL A 180 -5.85 -0.85 15.25
CA VAL A 180 -5.65 -2.30 15.10
C VAL A 180 -5.42 -2.92 16.48
N ILE A 181 -6.12 -4.01 16.81
CA ILE A 181 -5.96 -4.73 18.07
C ILE A 181 -5.22 -6.04 17.82
N ASN A 182 -3.95 -6.08 18.18
CA ASN A 182 -3.13 -7.28 18.14
C ASN A 182 -3.20 -8.00 19.49
N VAL A 183 -3.25 -9.32 19.48
CA VAL A 183 -3.37 -10.13 20.70
C VAL A 183 -2.28 -11.19 20.75
N ILE A 184 -1.69 -11.38 21.93
CA ILE A 184 -0.72 -12.42 22.23
C ILE A 184 -1.26 -13.26 23.38
N GLY A 185 -1.55 -14.53 23.11
CA GLY A 185 -1.97 -15.50 24.10
C GLY A 185 -0.76 -16.15 24.75
N LEU A 186 -0.60 -16.03 26.07
CA LEU A 186 0.51 -16.65 26.83
C LEU A 186 0.05 -17.93 27.52
N ASN A 187 0.45 -19.11 26.99
CA ASN A 187 0.06 -20.43 27.49
C ASN A 187 -1.46 -20.61 27.70
N VAL A 188 -2.23 -20.17 26.72
CA VAL A 188 -3.70 -20.22 26.75
C VAL A 188 -4.24 -21.61 26.46
N ASP A 189 -5.37 -21.95 27.05
CA ASP A 189 -6.17 -23.10 26.64
C ASP A 189 -6.96 -22.80 25.34
N ASP A 190 -7.69 -23.80 24.84
CA ASP A 190 -8.43 -23.70 23.57
C ASP A 190 -9.59 -22.69 23.66
N GLN A 191 -10.23 -22.54 24.81
CA GLN A 191 -11.32 -21.60 25.01
C GLN A 191 -10.80 -20.16 24.99
N ALA A 192 -9.75 -19.87 25.76
CA ALA A 192 -9.11 -18.57 25.79
C ALA A 192 -8.51 -18.21 24.40
N ARG A 193 -7.89 -19.20 23.73
CA ARG A 193 -7.37 -19.01 22.37
C ARG A 193 -8.48 -18.57 21.42
N SER A 194 -9.63 -19.26 21.43
CA SER A 194 -10.76 -18.94 20.57
C SER A 194 -11.29 -17.53 20.81
N GLU A 195 -11.44 -17.11 22.06
CA GLU A 195 -11.91 -15.77 22.41
C GLU A 195 -10.89 -14.69 22.01
N LEU A 196 -9.61 -14.89 22.31
CA LEU A 196 -8.54 -13.96 21.98
C LEU A 196 -8.32 -13.83 20.47
N GLN A 197 -8.49 -14.92 19.71
CA GLN A 197 -8.51 -14.88 18.24
C GLN A 197 -9.68 -14.05 17.71
N CYS A 198 -10.86 -14.19 18.31
CA CYS A 198 -12.02 -13.37 17.97
C CYS A 198 -11.73 -11.88 18.23
N VAL A 199 -11.15 -11.53 19.38
CA VAL A 199 -10.76 -10.13 19.70
C VAL A 199 -9.82 -9.56 18.66
N ALA A 200 -8.79 -10.32 18.28
CA ALA A 200 -7.84 -9.90 17.25
C ALA A 200 -8.54 -9.71 15.89
N LYS A 201 -9.35 -10.65 15.47
CA LYS A 201 -10.10 -10.61 14.20
C LYS A 201 -11.04 -9.42 14.12
N GLU A 202 -11.92 -9.26 15.11
CA GLU A 202 -12.90 -8.17 15.13
C GLU A 202 -12.22 -6.80 15.30
N GLY A 203 -11.09 -6.75 16.03
CA GLY A 203 -10.23 -5.58 16.16
C GLY A 203 -9.37 -5.27 14.94
N GLY A 204 -9.48 -6.06 13.84
CA GLY A 204 -8.70 -5.86 12.62
C GLY A 204 -7.22 -6.18 12.76
N GLY A 205 -6.81 -6.86 13.82
CA GLY A 205 -5.44 -7.24 14.12
C GLY A 205 -5.14 -8.73 13.93
N SER A 206 -4.06 -9.18 14.54
CA SER A 206 -3.61 -10.57 14.46
C SER A 206 -3.40 -11.18 15.84
N TYR A 207 -3.66 -12.47 15.95
CA TYR A 207 -3.38 -13.30 17.12
C TYR A 207 -2.03 -13.99 16.98
N ALA A 208 -1.33 -14.20 18.09
CA ALA A 208 -0.17 -15.08 18.17
C ALA A 208 -0.13 -15.79 19.53
N ASP A 209 0.39 -17.02 19.55
CA ASP A 209 0.71 -17.75 20.77
C ASP A 209 2.14 -17.43 21.25
N ALA A 210 2.33 -17.38 22.56
CA ALA A 210 3.62 -17.36 23.22
C ALA A 210 3.65 -18.41 24.34
N LYS A 211 4.81 -19.04 24.57
CA LYS A 211 4.97 -20.12 25.57
C LYS A 211 5.95 -19.76 26.69
N ASP A 212 6.77 -18.75 26.45
CA ASP A 212 7.82 -18.31 27.37
C ASP A 212 8.17 -16.83 27.15
N ALA A 213 9.10 -16.31 27.92
CA ALA A 213 9.51 -14.91 27.82
C ALA A 213 10.16 -14.55 26.47
N ALA A 214 10.87 -15.48 25.83
CA ALA A 214 11.54 -15.21 24.57
C ALA A 214 10.54 -15.07 23.43
N SER A 215 9.64 -16.05 23.24
CA SER A 215 8.57 -16.00 22.25
C SER A 215 7.60 -14.84 22.50
N LEU A 216 7.29 -14.52 23.76
CA LEU A 216 6.47 -13.36 24.10
C LEU A 216 7.14 -12.05 23.73
N LYS A 217 8.43 -11.86 24.03
CA LYS A 217 9.20 -10.67 23.65
C LYS A 217 9.19 -10.48 22.14
N GLU A 218 9.47 -11.53 21.41
CA GLU A 218 9.49 -11.53 19.96
C GLU A 218 8.14 -11.03 19.38
N GLN A 219 7.02 -11.62 19.83
CA GLN A 219 5.69 -11.20 19.39
C GLN A 219 5.34 -9.76 19.81
N LEU A 220 5.77 -9.34 21.00
CA LEU A 220 5.59 -7.97 21.47
C LEU A 220 6.34 -6.97 20.58
N VAL A 221 7.62 -7.23 20.28
CA VAL A 221 8.43 -6.37 19.40
C VAL A 221 7.78 -6.27 18.03
N LEU A 222 7.46 -7.41 17.42
CA LEU A 222 6.85 -7.45 16.09
C LEU A 222 5.57 -6.64 16.04
N LYS A 223 4.62 -6.94 16.94
CA LYS A 223 3.30 -6.30 16.95
C LYS A 223 3.33 -4.84 17.39
N SER A 224 4.37 -4.41 18.10
CA SER A 224 4.52 -3.02 18.52
C SER A 224 5.24 -2.14 17.49
N THR A 225 6.13 -2.71 16.69
CA THR A 225 6.94 -1.94 15.72
C THR A 225 6.33 -1.86 14.33
N ARG A 226 5.52 -2.85 13.95
CA ARG A 226 5.02 -3.00 12.59
C ARG A 226 3.51 -3.08 12.56
N ASN A 227 2.90 -2.28 11.74
CA ASN A 227 1.50 -2.45 11.38
C ASN A 227 1.42 -3.47 10.22
N LEU A 228 1.56 -4.77 10.52
CA LEU A 228 1.53 -5.84 9.51
C LEU A 228 0.21 -5.91 8.74
N GLN A 229 -0.84 -5.32 9.26
CA GLN A 229 -2.17 -5.28 8.65
C GLN A 229 -2.41 -4.01 7.84
N GLY A 230 -1.39 -3.17 7.71
CA GLY A 230 -1.50 -1.85 7.15
C GLY A 230 -1.57 -1.78 5.63
N TYR A 231 -1.93 -2.89 4.90
CA TYR A 231 -2.21 -2.71 3.49
C TYR A 231 -3.30 -1.67 3.33
N LYS A 232 -2.96 -0.57 2.69
CA LYS A 232 -3.88 0.51 2.41
C LYS A 232 -4.30 0.40 0.95
N SER A 233 -5.52 -0.09 0.77
CA SER A 233 -6.18 0.01 -0.53
C SER A 233 -6.38 1.47 -0.89
N GLY A 234 -6.27 1.76 -2.17
CA GLY A 234 -6.54 3.08 -2.71
C GLY A 234 -7.55 3.07 -3.84
N GLY A 235 -7.89 4.28 -4.29
CA GLY A 235 -8.87 4.48 -5.33
C GLY A 235 -10.30 4.68 -4.82
N GLU A 236 -11.21 4.88 -5.76
CA GLU A 236 -12.63 5.05 -5.50
C GLU A 236 -13.28 3.69 -5.16
N GLN A 237 -14.33 3.69 -4.33
CA GLN A 237 -15.03 2.47 -3.99
C GLN A 237 -15.83 1.95 -5.20
N ALA A 238 -15.52 0.74 -5.67
CA ALA A 238 -16.13 0.17 -6.88
C ALA A 238 -17.52 -0.43 -6.66
N HIS A 239 -17.86 -0.85 -5.44
CA HIS A 239 -19.16 -1.45 -5.08
C HIS A 239 -19.58 -2.61 -5.99
N GLY A 240 -18.69 -3.56 -6.22
CA GLY A 240 -18.96 -4.76 -7.00
C GLY A 240 -20.07 -5.62 -6.40
N THR A 241 -20.78 -6.34 -7.28
CA THR A 241 -21.90 -7.19 -6.86
C THR A 241 -21.64 -8.65 -7.24
N PRO A 242 -22.20 -9.62 -6.51
CA PRO A 242 -21.94 -11.04 -6.78
C PRO A 242 -22.64 -11.57 -8.05
N LYS A 243 -23.45 -10.74 -8.71
CA LYS A 243 -24.20 -11.13 -9.92
C LYS A 243 -24.16 -10.04 -10.99
N ALA A 244 -23.96 -10.43 -12.22
CA ALA A 244 -23.99 -9.54 -13.40
C ALA A 244 -25.30 -8.73 -13.54
N SER A 245 -26.45 -9.30 -13.12
CA SER A 245 -27.75 -8.63 -13.18
C SER A 245 -27.93 -7.48 -12.18
N GLU A 246 -27.09 -7.45 -11.15
CA GLU A 246 -27.09 -6.45 -10.08
C GLU A 246 -25.92 -5.47 -10.24
N ALA A 247 -25.04 -5.72 -11.23
CA ALA A 247 -23.80 -4.98 -11.45
C ALA A 247 -24.06 -3.48 -11.75
N ARG A 248 -23.26 -2.63 -11.11
CA ARG A 248 -23.34 -1.17 -11.22
C ARG A 248 -22.37 -0.65 -12.27
N PRO A 249 -22.72 0.47 -12.93
CA PRO A 249 -21.80 1.11 -13.87
C PRO A 249 -20.61 1.73 -13.12
N ILE A 250 -19.41 1.54 -13.70
CA ILE A 250 -18.16 2.24 -13.32
C ILE A 250 -17.50 2.78 -14.59
N GLU A 251 -16.66 3.79 -14.43
CA GLU A 251 -15.99 4.45 -15.54
C GLU A 251 -14.60 3.87 -15.78
N ALA A 252 -14.17 3.84 -17.03
CA ALA A 252 -12.78 3.60 -17.39
C ALA A 252 -12.06 4.95 -17.59
N GLY A 253 -10.82 5.05 -17.12
CA GLY A 253 -9.99 6.22 -17.36
C GLY A 253 -9.59 6.34 -18.83
N GLU A 254 -9.12 7.52 -19.20
CA GLU A 254 -8.73 7.87 -20.57
C GLU A 254 -7.27 8.37 -20.58
N MET A 255 -6.90 9.02 -21.65
CA MET A 255 -5.62 9.70 -21.76
C MET A 255 -5.68 11.08 -21.10
N LYS A 256 -4.61 11.44 -20.39
CA LYS A 256 -4.40 12.78 -19.88
C LYS A 256 -2.98 13.22 -20.19
N ASP A 257 -2.84 14.39 -20.81
CA ASP A 257 -1.54 14.96 -21.20
C ASP A 257 -0.67 13.97 -22.02
N GLY A 258 -1.30 13.18 -22.90
CA GLY A 258 -0.64 12.21 -23.76
C GLY A 258 -0.17 10.92 -23.05
N LYS A 259 -0.59 10.68 -21.82
CA LYS A 259 -0.27 9.48 -21.03
C LYS A 259 -1.54 8.76 -20.56
N PRO A 260 -1.50 7.46 -20.36
CA PRO A 260 -2.59 6.74 -19.71
C PRO A 260 -2.89 7.30 -18.32
N ASP A 261 -4.19 7.58 -18.06
CA ASP A 261 -4.71 8.02 -16.76
C ASP A 261 -5.82 7.06 -16.32
N PRO A 262 -5.47 5.83 -15.87
CA PRO A 262 -6.46 4.84 -15.50
C PRO A 262 -7.28 5.28 -14.31
N LYS A 263 -8.56 4.92 -14.26
CA LYS A 263 -9.38 5.02 -13.06
C LYS A 263 -8.96 3.94 -12.08
N HIS A 264 -8.65 4.36 -10.87
CA HIS A 264 -8.24 3.49 -9.77
C HIS A 264 -9.42 3.23 -8.84
N TYR A 265 -9.75 1.95 -8.66
CA TYR A 265 -10.84 1.51 -7.80
C TYR A 265 -10.34 0.54 -6.72
N GLN A 266 -11.06 0.50 -5.60
CA GLN A 266 -10.90 -0.48 -4.55
C GLN A 266 -12.22 -1.19 -4.26
N ASP A 267 -12.12 -2.45 -3.86
CA ASP A 267 -13.25 -3.26 -3.39
C ASP A 267 -12.77 -4.34 -2.41
N VAL A 268 -13.66 -5.19 -1.98
CA VAL A 268 -13.36 -6.32 -1.11
C VAL A 268 -13.83 -7.61 -1.77
N MET A 269 -12.89 -8.46 -2.14
CA MET A 269 -13.18 -9.81 -2.64
C MET A 269 -13.62 -10.69 -1.48
N PRO A 270 -14.87 -11.21 -1.49
CA PRO A 270 -15.38 -12.03 -0.41
C PRO A 270 -14.61 -13.34 -0.25
N ALA A 271 -14.57 -13.87 0.97
CA ALA A 271 -13.98 -15.16 1.27
C ALA A 271 -14.61 -16.30 0.44
N VAL A 272 -13.77 -17.14 -0.13
CA VAL A 272 -14.21 -18.32 -0.87
C VAL A 272 -14.68 -19.40 0.13
N LYS A 273 -15.92 -19.84 0.01
CA LYS A 273 -16.40 -21.03 0.71
C LYS A 273 -15.94 -22.26 -0.07
N SER A 274 -15.46 -23.32 0.61
CA SER A 274 -14.81 -24.49 0.02
C SER A 274 -15.40 -24.89 -1.35
N ASP A 275 -14.54 -25.00 -2.37
CA ASP A 275 -14.81 -25.39 -3.75
C ASP A 275 -15.78 -24.49 -4.55
N SER A 276 -16.14 -23.31 -4.03
CA SER A 276 -16.92 -22.31 -4.73
C SER A 276 -16.03 -21.23 -5.29
N LYS A 277 -16.52 -20.54 -6.32
CA LYS A 277 -15.94 -19.30 -6.84
C LYS A 277 -16.68 -18.11 -6.23
N GLN A 278 -15.98 -16.99 -6.07
CA GLN A 278 -16.58 -15.70 -5.78
C GLN A 278 -16.35 -14.77 -6.96
N GLU A 279 -17.35 -13.98 -7.27
CA GLU A 279 -17.29 -13.02 -8.38
C GLU A 279 -17.73 -11.66 -7.88
N LEU A 280 -17.09 -10.60 -8.41
CA LEU A 280 -17.52 -9.22 -8.26
C LEU A 280 -17.67 -8.61 -9.65
N HIS A 281 -18.87 -8.12 -9.95
CA HIS A 281 -19.29 -7.64 -11.25
C HIS A 281 -19.50 -6.13 -11.28
N TRP A 282 -19.10 -5.51 -12.38
CA TRP A 282 -19.34 -4.10 -12.74
C TRP A 282 -19.75 -3.98 -14.20
N LYS A 283 -20.32 -2.84 -14.57
CA LYS A 283 -20.66 -2.49 -15.95
C LYS A 283 -19.77 -1.37 -16.46
N VAL A 284 -19.22 -1.53 -17.66
CA VAL A 284 -18.42 -0.51 -18.32
C VAL A 284 -18.98 -0.27 -19.72
N LYS A 285 -19.22 0.99 -20.06
CA LYS A 285 -19.71 1.35 -21.40
C LYS A 285 -18.53 1.59 -22.34
N LEU A 286 -18.56 0.95 -23.51
CA LEU A 286 -17.62 1.20 -24.60
C LEU A 286 -18.35 1.72 -25.83
N GLU A 287 -17.81 2.75 -26.43
CA GLU A 287 -18.23 3.28 -27.71
C GLU A 287 -17.50 2.57 -28.86
N LYS A 288 -17.95 2.82 -30.11
CA LYS A 288 -17.28 2.25 -31.28
C LYS A 288 -15.82 2.75 -31.38
N GLY A 289 -14.91 1.84 -31.59
CA GLY A 289 -13.48 2.13 -31.70
C GLY A 289 -12.73 2.11 -30.34
N GLU A 290 -13.45 1.92 -29.23
CA GLU A 290 -12.83 1.82 -27.91
C GLU A 290 -12.43 0.40 -27.55
N ARG A 291 -11.41 0.28 -26.72
CA ARG A 291 -10.88 -0.97 -26.16
C ARG A 291 -10.70 -0.81 -24.67
N LEU A 292 -11.20 -1.73 -23.87
CA LEU A 292 -11.05 -1.72 -22.43
C LEU A 292 -9.84 -2.54 -21.98
N GLY A 293 -9.08 -2.01 -21.03
CA GLY A 293 -8.09 -2.71 -20.24
C GLY A 293 -8.44 -2.68 -18.76
N ILE A 294 -8.29 -3.80 -18.10
CA ILE A 294 -8.39 -3.93 -16.65
C ILE A 294 -7.12 -4.58 -16.11
N GLY A 295 -6.48 -3.95 -15.12
CA GLY A 295 -5.46 -4.54 -14.29
C GLY A 295 -5.98 -4.66 -12.87
N TYR A 296 -5.52 -5.66 -12.13
CA TYR A 296 -5.94 -5.87 -10.76
C TYR A 296 -4.80 -6.36 -9.88
N ILE A 297 -4.92 -6.05 -8.59
CA ILE A 297 -4.03 -6.50 -7.52
C ILE A 297 -4.87 -7.01 -6.35
N LEU A 298 -4.49 -8.15 -5.81
CA LEU A 298 -4.98 -8.69 -4.56
C LEU A 298 -3.77 -8.97 -3.68
N PRO A 299 -3.52 -8.17 -2.64
CA PRO A 299 -2.41 -8.41 -1.73
C PRO A 299 -2.66 -9.67 -0.92
N PRO A 300 -1.61 -10.43 -0.61
CA PRO A 300 -1.74 -11.57 0.30
C PRO A 300 -2.05 -11.09 1.73
N PRO A 301 -2.65 -11.96 2.54
CA PRO A 301 -2.81 -11.67 3.97
C PRO A 301 -1.46 -11.37 4.63
N PRO A 302 -1.40 -10.47 5.61
CA PRO A 302 -0.18 -10.12 6.33
C PRO A 302 0.16 -11.19 7.37
N VAL A 303 0.41 -12.40 6.93
CA VAL A 303 0.83 -13.53 7.78
C VAL A 303 2.33 -13.77 7.62
N ALA A 304 2.98 -14.09 8.72
CA ALA A 304 4.43 -14.30 8.74
C ALA A 304 4.86 -15.53 7.93
N GLY A 305 4.01 -16.54 7.85
CA GLY A 305 4.27 -17.76 7.11
C GLY A 305 3.01 -18.39 6.51
N ASN A 306 3.18 -19.21 5.52
CA ASN A 306 2.12 -19.87 4.78
C ASN A 306 2.28 -21.39 4.83
N SER A 307 1.16 -22.10 4.89
CA SER A 307 1.14 -23.56 4.78
C SER A 307 1.38 -23.99 3.34
N LEU A 308 2.17 -25.06 3.17
CA LEU A 308 2.33 -25.71 1.87
C LEU A 308 0.98 -26.16 1.31
N GLY A 309 0.75 -25.89 0.03
CA GLY A 309 -0.46 -26.29 -0.68
C GLY A 309 -1.58 -25.26 -0.68
N SER A 310 -1.40 -24.11 0.00
CA SER A 310 -2.34 -23.00 -0.12
C SER A 310 -2.10 -22.25 -1.43
N TYR A 311 -3.14 -22.05 -2.24
CA TYR A 311 -3.07 -21.25 -3.45
C TYR A 311 -4.34 -20.44 -3.63
N ILE A 312 -4.22 -19.34 -4.35
CA ILE A 312 -5.34 -18.53 -4.83
C ILE A 312 -5.15 -18.25 -6.32
N ILE A 313 -6.24 -18.29 -7.05
CA ILE A 313 -6.30 -17.92 -8.47
C ILE A 313 -7.31 -16.77 -8.58
N ILE A 314 -6.88 -15.71 -9.19
CA ILE A 314 -7.72 -14.54 -9.52
C ILE A 314 -7.71 -14.38 -11.04
N LYS A 315 -8.88 -14.11 -11.58
CA LYS A 315 -9.06 -13.88 -13.00
C LYS A 315 -10.00 -12.71 -13.23
N ALA A 316 -9.57 -11.72 -14.03
CA ALA A 316 -10.49 -10.75 -14.59
C ALA A 316 -11.12 -11.32 -15.86
N VAL A 317 -12.40 -11.09 -16.05
CA VAL A 317 -13.17 -11.56 -17.23
C VAL A 317 -13.99 -10.39 -17.76
N ILE A 318 -14.00 -10.24 -19.08
CA ILE A 318 -14.78 -9.22 -19.76
C ILE A 318 -15.72 -9.88 -20.77
N LYS A 319 -17.01 -9.66 -20.60
CA LYS A 319 -18.04 -10.11 -21.55
C LYS A 319 -18.66 -8.92 -22.25
N GLY A 320 -18.73 -8.99 -23.56
CA GLY A 320 -19.38 -7.99 -24.39
C GLY A 320 -20.91 -7.96 -24.23
N PRO A 321 -21.61 -7.04 -24.91
CA PRO A 321 -23.04 -6.92 -24.90
C PRO A 321 -23.73 -8.27 -25.18
N GLY A 322 -24.78 -8.57 -24.41
CA GLY A 322 -25.47 -9.86 -24.49
C GLY A 322 -24.70 -11.05 -23.92
N GLY A 323 -23.59 -10.84 -23.20
CA GLY A 323 -22.79 -11.90 -22.59
C GLY A 323 -21.75 -12.52 -23.52
N ALA A 324 -21.39 -11.85 -24.62
CA ALA A 324 -20.45 -12.35 -25.61
C ALA A 324 -19.03 -12.50 -25.07
N SER A 325 -18.58 -13.74 -24.86
CA SER A 325 -17.22 -14.07 -24.38
C SER A 325 -16.13 -13.83 -25.43
N ALA A 326 -16.49 -13.77 -26.72
CA ALA A 326 -15.55 -13.58 -27.82
C ALA A 326 -14.95 -12.16 -27.91
N CYS A 327 -15.42 -11.23 -27.06
CA CYS A 327 -14.86 -9.88 -26.96
C CYS A 327 -13.56 -9.80 -26.15
N GLU A 328 -13.26 -10.80 -25.33
CA GLU A 328 -11.97 -10.87 -24.65
C GLU A 328 -10.86 -11.14 -25.68
N ASP A 329 -9.81 -10.33 -25.67
CA ASP A 329 -8.64 -10.47 -26.56
C ASP A 329 -7.49 -11.15 -25.85
N LYS A 330 -7.12 -10.62 -24.68
CA LYS A 330 -6.02 -11.14 -23.85
C LYS A 330 -6.43 -11.17 -22.39
N ASN A 331 -5.95 -12.19 -21.69
CA ASN A 331 -6.17 -12.35 -20.27
C ASN A 331 -4.93 -13.03 -19.65
N MET A 332 -4.47 -12.47 -18.54
CA MET A 332 -3.47 -13.09 -17.68
C MET A 332 -4.09 -13.26 -16.30
N SER A 333 -4.32 -14.51 -15.91
CA SER A 333 -4.76 -14.85 -14.56
C SER A 333 -3.61 -14.70 -13.58
N GLY A 334 -3.86 -14.00 -12.48
CA GLY A 334 -2.95 -14.01 -11.35
C GLY A 334 -3.10 -15.29 -10.54
N ASN A 335 -1.98 -15.85 -10.14
CA ASN A 335 -1.96 -16.90 -9.16
C ASN A 335 -0.88 -16.64 -8.12
N SER A 336 -1.09 -17.08 -6.90
CA SER A 336 -0.04 -17.12 -5.88
C SER A 336 -0.15 -18.44 -5.16
N SER A 337 0.90 -19.22 -5.24
CA SER A 337 1.10 -20.35 -4.35
C SER A 337 1.62 -19.82 -3.03
N GLU A 338 1.03 -20.32 -1.92
CA GLU A 338 1.52 -20.02 -0.58
C GLU A 338 1.50 -18.54 -0.19
N PHE A 339 0.74 -17.68 -0.91
CA PHE A 339 0.66 -16.23 -0.69
C PHE A 339 2.01 -15.52 -0.53
N SER A 340 3.00 -15.97 -1.26
CA SER A 340 4.34 -15.37 -1.20
C SER A 340 4.41 -13.97 -1.83
N GLN A 341 3.45 -13.60 -2.68
CA GLN A 341 3.42 -12.38 -3.47
C GLN A 341 2.00 -11.84 -3.63
N PRO A 342 1.82 -10.54 -3.98
CA PRO A 342 0.55 -10.04 -4.48
C PRO A 342 0.10 -10.82 -5.71
N VAL A 343 -1.18 -11.15 -5.76
CA VAL A 343 -1.77 -11.70 -6.97
C VAL A 343 -2.15 -10.56 -7.89
N ALA A 344 -1.55 -10.49 -9.06
CA ALA A 344 -1.84 -9.47 -10.05
C ALA A 344 -2.13 -10.12 -11.42
N GLY A 345 -2.95 -9.47 -12.22
CA GLY A 345 -3.27 -9.90 -13.55
C GLY A 345 -3.98 -8.83 -14.36
N TYR A 346 -4.35 -9.14 -15.59
CA TYR A 346 -5.02 -8.21 -16.48
C TYR A 346 -5.93 -8.90 -17.47
N ALA A 347 -6.84 -8.13 -18.05
CA ALA A 347 -7.61 -8.54 -19.23
C ALA A 347 -7.80 -7.35 -20.18
N PHE A 348 -7.92 -7.67 -21.48
CA PHE A 348 -8.22 -6.71 -22.54
C PHE A 348 -9.41 -7.16 -23.35
N THR A 349 -10.19 -6.20 -23.89
CA THR A 349 -11.14 -6.47 -24.96
C THR A 349 -10.47 -6.35 -26.33
N LYS A 350 -11.14 -6.88 -27.35
CA LYS A 350 -11.00 -6.40 -28.73
C LYS A 350 -11.58 -4.99 -28.83
N VAL A 351 -11.29 -4.33 -29.95
CA VAL A 351 -11.86 -3.01 -30.23
C VAL A 351 -13.36 -3.13 -30.54
N ALA A 352 -14.19 -2.37 -29.86
CA ALA A 352 -15.63 -2.40 -30.02
C ALA A 352 -16.07 -1.92 -31.41
N GLY A 353 -16.92 -2.70 -32.09
CA GLY A 353 -17.44 -2.38 -33.43
C GLY A 353 -16.45 -2.61 -34.56
N GLU A 354 -15.35 -3.33 -34.35
CA GLU A 354 -14.39 -3.72 -35.37
C GLU A 354 -14.28 -5.25 -35.51
N GLY A 355 -14.41 -5.73 -36.74
CA GLY A 355 -14.02 -7.06 -37.20
C GLY A 355 -15.03 -8.17 -37.08
N PHE A 356 -15.62 -8.47 -35.96
CA PHE A 356 -16.56 -9.56 -35.77
C PHE A 356 -17.77 -9.13 -34.95
N SER A 357 -18.94 -9.62 -35.31
CA SER A 357 -20.28 -9.32 -34.77
C SER A 357 -20.45 -9.59 -33.24
N SER A 358 -19.42 -9.94 -32.53
CA SER A 358 -19.48 -10.30 -31.11
C SER A 358 -18.97 -9.20 -30.14
N CYS A 359 -18.36 -8.12 -30.67
CA CYS A 359 -17.80 -7.03 -29.86
C CYS A 359 -18.43 -5.70 -30.28
N GLU A 360 -19.74 -5.62 -30.19
CA GLU A 360 -20.48 -4.41 -30.49
C GLU A 360 -20.24 -3.34 -29.40
N PRO A 361 -20.34 -2.04 -29.76
CA PRO A 361 -20.44 -0.97 -28.80
C PRO A 361 -21.60 -1.19 -27.82
N GLY A 362 -21.43 -0.82 -26.56
CA GLY A 362 -22.47 -0.99 -25.56
C GLY A 362 -21.97 -1.24 -24.16
N GLU A 363 -22.78 -1.87 -23.34
CA GLU A 363 -22.48 -2.16 -21.97
C GLU A 363 -21.81 -3.54 -21.84
N TYR A 364 -20.59 -3.53 -21.28
CA TYR A 364 -19.77 -4.70 -21.02
C TYR A 364 -19.90 -5.13 -19.56
N ASP A 365 -19.98 -6.43 -19.30
CA ASP A 365 -19.90 -7.02 -17.98
C ASP A 365 -18.44 -7.32 -17.67
N VAL A 366 -17.89 -6.61 -16.69
CA VAL A 366 -16.53 -6.77 -16.22
C VAL A 366 -16.58 -7.38 -14.82
N PHE A 367 -15.89 -8.49 -14.60
CA PHE A 367 -15.86 -9.10 -13.27
C PHE A 367 -14.50 -9.71 -12.94
N VAL A 368 -14.24 -9.79 -11.64
CA VAL A 368 -13.10 -10.49 -11.08
C VAL A 368 -13.61 -11.72 -10.35
N GLU A 369 -13.05 -12.86 -10.69
CA GLU A 369 -13.34 -14.17 -10.10
C GLU A 369 -12.18 -14.58 -9.20
N SER A 370 -12.47 -15.04 -7.98
CA SER A 370 -11.50 -15.69 -7.09
C SER A 370 -11.83 -17.14 -6.82
N SER A 371 -10.81 -17.98 -6.72
CA SER A 371 -10.93 -19.41 -6.43
C SER A 371 -9.67 -19.92 -5.71
N GLY A 372 -9.77 -21.10 -5.12
CA GLY A 372 -8.67 -21.77 -4.44
C GLY A 372 -8.79 -21.78 -2.91
N PRO A 373 -8.16 -22.76 -2.23
CA PRO A 373 -8.30 -22.97 -0.79
C PRO A 373 -7.72 -21.83 0.07
N ALA A 374 -6.79 -21.07 -0.47
CA ALA A 374 -6.16 -19.99 0.26
C ALA A 374 -7.05 -18.75 0.41
N ALA A 375 -8.05 -18.58 -0.46
CA ALA A 375 -9.06 -17.54 -0.32
C ALA A 375 -10.18 -17.92 0.68
N ALA A 376 -10.09 -19.11 1.29
CA ALA A 376 -11.07 -19.56 2.26
C ALA A 376 -10.94 -18.77 3.56
N ASN A 377 -12.08 -18.42 4.13
CA ASN A 377 -12.24 -17.88 5.48
C ASN A 377 -11.82 -16.43 5.72
N GLN A 378 -11.44 -15.65 4.71
CA GLN A 378 -11.19 -14.22 4.89
C GLN A 378 -11.50 -13.42 3.63
N ASP A 379 -12.02 -12.23 3.85
CA ASP A 379 -12.18 -11.22 2.81
C ASP A 379 -10.82 -10.62 2.48
N LEU A 380 -10.58 -10.34 1.19
CA LEU A 380 -9.30 -9.82 0.73
C LEU A 380 -9.49 -8.48 0.01
N PRO A 381 -8.64 -7.47 0.27
CA PRO A 381 -8.71 -6.22 -0.47
C PRO A 381 -8.40 -6.47 -1.95
N LEU A 382 -9.15 -5.81 -2.82
CA LEU A 382 -9.00 -5.85 -4.27
C LEU A 382 -8.80 -4.43 -4.79
N GLU A 383 -7.78 -4.20 -5.58
CA GLU A 383 -7.62 -2.95 -6.31
C GLU A 383 -7.67 -3.19 -7.82
N LEU A 384 -8.28 -2.24 -8.54
CA LEU A 384 -8.51 -2.31 -9.97
C LEU A 384 -8.03 -1.03 -10.65
N MET A 385 -7.38 -1.19 -11.80
CA MET A 385 -7.11 -0.10 -12.74
C MET A 385 -7.88 -0.34 -14.03
N LEU A 386 -8.83 0.52 -14.32
CA LEU A 386 -9.64 0.46 -15.55
C LEU A 386 -9.31 1.63 -16.47
N TRP A 387 -9.09 1.36 -17.73
CA TRP A 387 -8.80 2.40 -18.70
C TRP A 387 -9.19 2.01 -20.12
N LYS A 388 -9.52 3.01 -20.92
CA LYS A 388 -9.68 2.85 -22.37
C LYS A 388 -8.28 2.84 -22.98
N VAL A 389 -7.93 1.76 -23.65
CA VAL A 389 -6.58 1.57 -24.20
C VAL A 389 -6.50 2.30 -25.53
N PRO A 390 -5.64 3.33 -25.66
CA PRO A 390 -5.45 4.05 -26.92
C PRO A 390 -4.68 3.21 -27.94
N GLU A 391 -4.67 3.64 -29.19
CA GLU A 391 -3.81 3.11 -30.23
C GLU A 391 -2.58 4.02 -30.45
N ALA A 392 -1.48 3.42 -30.89
CA ALA A 392 -0.34 4.19 -31.33
C ALA A 392 -0.59 4.70 -32.76
N ALA A 393 -0.63 6.02 -32.93
CA ALA A 393 -0.80 6.65 -34.25
C ALA A 393 0.38 6.35 -35.19
N ASP A 394 1.56 6.08 -34.62
CA ASP A 394 2.81 5.81 -35.30
C ASP A 394 3.38 4.41 -34.96
N ALA A 395 2.52 3.40 -34.88
CA ALA A 395 2.87 2.02 -34.50
C ALA A 395 4.02 1.42 -35.35
N THR A 396 4.21 1.90 -36.56
CA THR A 396 5.31 1.48 -37.45
C THR A 396 6.68 2.04 -37.03
N THR A 397 6.72 3.06 -36.18
CA THR A 397 7.95 3.71 -35.71
C THR A 397 8.41 3.21 -34.34
N THR A 398 7.59 2.41 -33.67
CA THR A 398 7.92 1.81 -32.38
C THR A 398 8.70 0.51 -32.55
N SER A 399 9.65 0.26 -31.67
CA SER A 399 10.46 -0.96 -31.71
C SER A 399 9.61 -2.22 -31.58
N ALA A 400 9.98 -3.27 -32.32
CA ALA A 400 9.32 -4.57 -32.23
C ALA A 400 9.47 -5.16 -30.80
N PRO A 401 8.54 -6.04 -30.39
CA PRO A 401 8.69 -6.81 -29.16
C PRO A 401 10.03 -7.56 -29.15
N PRO A 402 10.68 -7.70 -27.98
CA PRO A 402 11.90 -8.46 -27.87
C PRO A 402 11.66 -9.94 -28.20
N THR A 403 12.61 -10.58 -28.88
CA THR A 403 12.59 -12.01 -29.20
C THR A 403 13.34 -12.83 -28.15
N ASP A 404 14.28 -12.21 -27.48
CA ASP A 404 15.15 -12.87 -26.52
C ASP A 404 14.78 -12.49 -25.08
N LYS A 405 14.93 -13.42 -24.15
CA LYS A 405 14.78 -13.15 -22.73
C LYS A 405 15.91 -12.23 -22.27
N PRO A 406 15.62 -11.06 -21.69
CA PRO A 406 16.65 -10.15 -21.25
C PRO A 406 17.47 -10.81 -20.13
N GLN A 407 18.79 -10.69 -20.26
CA GLN A 407 19.71 -11.10 -19.20
C GLN A 407 19.85 -9.94 -18.21
N PRO A 408 19.78 -10.19 -16.89
CA PRO A 408 20.13 -9.20 -15.90
C PRO A 408 21.59 -8.76 -16.14
N THR A 409 21.82 -7.47 -16.23
CA THR A 409 23.18 -6.92 -16.17
C THR A 409 23.50 -6.58 -14.72
N ASN A 410 24.76 -6.65 -14.33
CA ASN A 410 25.15 -6.29 -12.97
C ASN A 410 24.76 -4.84 -12.69
N VAL A 411 23.89 -4.67 -11.70
CA VAL A 411 23.65 -3.38 -11.04
C VAL A 411 24.52 -3.40 -9.79
N GLU A 412 25.55 -2.56 -9.77
CA GLU A 412 26.46 -2.51 -8.62
C GLU A 412 25.74 -1.96 -7.39
N LEU A 413 25.90 -2.64 -6.28
CA LEU A 413 25.48 -2.16 -4.96
C LEU A 413 26.48 -1.11 -4.47
N GLY A 414 26.18 0.15 -4.72
CA GLY A 414 26.96 1.30 -4.29
C GLY A 414 26.82 1.61 -2.80
N THR A 415 27.23 2.82 -2.43
CA THR A 415 26.96 3.36 -1.09
C THR A 415 25.46 3.58 -0.90
N SER A 416 24.94 3.16 0.24
CA SER A 416 23.52 3.36 0.55
C SER A 416 23.14 4.84 0.62
N ALA A 417 22.02 5.18 -0.02
CA ALA A 417 21.40 6.51 0.06
C ALA A 417 20.51 6.68 1.31
N GLY A 418 20.45 5.65 2.16
CA GLY A 418 19.61 5.58 3.35
C GLY A 418 18.51 4.52 3.23
N LYS A 419 17.52 4.58 4.12
CA LYS A 419 16.38 3.65 4.13
C LYS A 419 15.58 3.76 2.83
N LEU A 420 15.16 2.63 2.26
CA LEU A 420 14.28 2.57 1.10
C LEU A 420 12.94 3.28 1.39
N PRO A 421 12.63 4.38 0.68
CA PRO A 421 11.30 4.98 0.78
C PRO A 421 10.24 3.97 0.33
N SER A 422 9.26 3.69 1.15
CA SER A 422 8.22 2.70 0.85
C SER A 422 6.91 3.02 1.57
N ALA A 423 5.81 2.43 1.10
CA ALA A 423 4.50 2.52 1.68
C ALA A 423 3.89 1.13 1.89
N LEU A 424 2.70 1.06 2.49
CA LEU A 424 1.99 -0.18 2.78
C LEU A 424 1.02 -0.61 1.65
N GLY A 425 0.88 0.21 0.62
CA GLY A 425 0.04 -0.07 -0.55
C GLY A 425 0.48 0.71 -1.77
N PRO A 426 0.01 0.34 -2.97
CA PRO A 426 0.44 0.97 -4.22
C PRO A 426 0.01 2.45 -4.33
N SER A 427 -1.14 2.82 -3.75
CA SER A 427 -1.65 4.19 -3.82
C SER A 427 -0.76 5.22 -3.15
N GLU A 428 -0.09 4.85 -2.06
CA GLU A 428 0.81 5.72 -1.32
C GLU A 428 2.29 5.46 -1.68
N ALA A 429 2.56 4.54 -2.62
CA ALA A 429 3.91 4.16 -2.99
C ALA A 429 4.75 5.36 -3.46
N PRO A 430 5.86 5.69 -2.76
CA PRO A 430 6.71 6.80 -3.15
C PRO A 430 7.53 6.45 -4.41
N THR A 431 7.87 7.46 -5.19
CA THR A 431 8.79 7.32 -6.32
C THR A 431 10.23 7.30 -5.84
N VAL A 432 10.94 6.22 -6.15
CA VAL A 432 12.33 5.99 -5.78
C VAL A 432 13.24 6.31 -6.95
N LYS A 433 14.31 7.07 -6.70
CA LYS A 433 15.36 7.36 -7.69
C LYS A 433 16.30 6.15 -7.84
N PRO A 434 16.97 5.99 -9.00
CA PRO A 434 18.05 5.01 -9.13
C PRO A 434 19.10 5.17 -8.02
N GLY A 435 19.51 4.08 -7.39
CA GLY A 435 20.47 4.09 -6.28
C GLY A 435 20.40 2.83 -5.43
N THR A 436 21.25 2.77 -4.42
CA THR A 436 21.29 1.69 -3.42
C THR A 436 20.64 2.15 -2.12
N TYR A 437 19.81 1.31 -1.52
CA TYR A 437 19.04 1.60 -0.31
C TYR A 437 19.16 0.48 0.72
N ASP A 438 19.07 0.86 1.99
CA ASP A 438 18.95 -0.08 3.10
C ASP A 438 17.48 -0.48 3.28
N VAL A 439 17.25 -1.77 3.41
CA VAL A 439 15.94 -2.36 3.67
C VAL A 439 16.00 -3.11 4.98
N GLU A 440 15.00 -2.89 5.83
CA GLU A 440 14.70 -3.70 6.99
C GLU A 440 13.24 -4.12 6.91
N ILE A 441 12.98 -5.42 6.83
CA ILE A 441 11.65 -5.99 6.61
C ILE A 441 11.46 -7.22 7.52
N VAL A 442 10.24 -7.39 8.04
CA VAL A 442 9.86 -8.53 8.89
C VAL A 442 8.97 -9.52 8.14
N PRO A 443 8.90 -10.79 8.57
CA PRO A 443 8.03 -11.77 7.93
C PRO A 443 6.58 -11.29 7.85
N GLY A 444 5.98 -11.40 6.66
CA GLY A 444 4.61 -10.95 6.37
C GLY A 444 4.49 -9.49 5.95
N GLU A 445 5.53 -8.68 6.13
CA GLU A 445 5.54 -7.29 5.68
C GLU A 445 5.69 -7.18 4.17
N MET A 446 5.09 -6.14 3.59
CA MET A 446 5.19 -5.79 2.18
C MET A 446 5.51 -4.31 2.04
N LEU A 447 6.54 -4.01 1.26
CA LEU A 447 6.99 -2.64 1.00
C LEU A 447 6.70 -2.28 -0.45
N TRP A 448 5.94 -1.19 -0.65
CA TRP A 448 5.57 -0.69 -1.96
C TRP A 448 6.32 0.59 -2.31
N PHE A 449 6.88 0.63 -3.52
CA PHE A 449 7.50 1.83 -4.08
C PHE A 449 7.35 1.85 -5.60
N LYS A 450 7.69 2.98 -6.23
CA LYS A 450 7.61 3.16 -7.68
C LYS A 450 8.96 3.55 -8.25
N VAL A 451 9.23 3.08 -9.46
CA VAL A 451 10.45 3.40 -10.21
C VAL A 451 10.07 3.92 -11.59
N PRO A 452 10.49 5.12 -11.99
CA PRO A 452 10.24 5.62 -13.32
C PRO A 452 11.10 4.86 -14.35
N VAL A 453 10.45 4.28 -15.34
CA VAL A 453 11.09 3.54 -16.45
C VAL A 453 10.55 4.09 -17.76
N ALA A 454 11.44 4.57 -18.63
CA ALA A 454 11.07 5.13 -19.92
C ALA A 454 10.86 4.05 -20.98
N GLU A 455 10.28 4.44 -22.11
CA GLU A 455 10.17 3.58 -23.31
C GLU A 455 11.55 3.05 -23.71
N GLY A 456 11.65 1.77 -24.01
CA GLY A 456 12.88 1.05 -24.33
C GLY A 456 13.70 0.61 -23.12
N GLN A 457 13.53 1.24 -21.97
CA GLN A 457 14.21 0.87 -20.74
C GLN A 457 13.54 -0.32 -20.02
N ARG A 458 14.30 -0.92 -19.12
CA ARG A 458 13.85 -1.99 -18.22
C ARG A 458 14.19 -1.65 -16.78
N LEU A 459 13.39 -2.13 -15.84
CA LEU A 459 13.69 -2.07 -14.42
C LEU A 459 14.68 -3.19 -14.08
N GLN A 460 15.73 -2.83 -13.33
CA GLN A 460 16.66 -3.79 -12.74
C GLN A 460 16.80 -3.54 -11.25
N MET A 461 16.94 -4.62 -10.48
CA MET A 461 17.29 -4.56 -9.06
C MET A 461 18.43 -5.56 -8.79
N ALA A 462 19.28 -5.22 -7.83
CA ALA A 462 20.25 -6.12 -7.24
C ALA A 462 20.09 -6.16 -5.73
N PHE A 463 20.27 -7.33 -5.16
CA PHE A 463 20.07 -7.61 -3.73
C PHE A 463 21.35 -8.13 -3.11
N ASP A 464 21.63 -7.71 -1.89
CA ASP A 464 22.74 -8.18 -1.06
C ASP A 464 22.15 -8.54 0.31
N VAL A 465 21.77 -9.81 0.45
CA VAL A 465 21.08 -10.35 1.63
C VAL A 465 22.10 -11.06 2.51
N PRO A 466 22.48 -10.46 3.65
CA PRO A 466 23.46 -11.09 4.54
C PRO A 466 22.92 -12.37 5.18
N PRO A 467 23.81 -13.23 5.73
CA PRO A 467 23.38 -14.39 6.47
C PRO A 467 22.50 -13.99 7.65
N ILE A 468 21.51 -14.83 7.94
CA ILE A 468 20.65 -14.62 9.09
C ILE A 468 21.37 -15.16 10.32
N ASP A 469 21.63 -14.26 11.27
CA ASP A 469 22.14 -14.64 12.59
C ASP A 469 20.97 -15.09 13.45
N VAL A 470 20.93 -16.38 13.81
CA VAL A 470 19.94 -16.96 14.69
C VAL A 470 20.65 -17.59 15.88
N GLU A 471 20.30 -17.11 17.07
CA GLU A 471 20.87 -17.63 18.32
C GLU A 471 20.58 -19.12 18.54
N ASN A 472 19.47 -19.64 18.00
CA ASN A 472 19.09 -21.03 18.14
C ASN A 472 19.07 -21.79 16.77
N PRO A 473 20.05 -22.67 16.51
CA PRO A 473 20.12 -23.44 15.27
C PRO A 473 18.92 -24.38 15.02
N ASN A 474 18.15 -24.72 16.07
CA ASN A 474 16.97 -25.57 15.93
C ASN A 474 15.79 -24.85 15.30
N ASP A 475 15.76 -23.52 15.39
CA ASP A 475 14.71 -22.67 14.82
C ASP A 475 14.76 -22.63 13.28
N LEU A 476 15.86 -23.04 12.68
CA LEU A 476 16.04 -23.16 11.22
C LEU A 476 15.77 -24.54 10.66
N LYS A 477 15.71 -25.59 11.49
CA LYS A 477 15.60 -26.98 10.99
C LYS A 477 14.26 -27.33 10.36
N GLU A 478 13.22 -26.60 10.69
CA GLU A 478 11.87 -26.82 10.17
C GLU A 478 11.42 -25.70 9.21
N ASP A 479 12.25 -24.69 9.01
CA ASP A 479 12.01 -23.58 8.08
C ASP A 479 12.38 -24.03 6.65
N LEU A 480 11.40 -24.05 5.76
CA LEU A 480 11.59 -24.47 4.35
C LEU A 480 12.23 -23.37 3.50
N GLY A 481 12.42 -22.20 4.04
CA GLY A 481 13.07 -21.09 3.37
C GLY A 481 12.53 -19.75 3.82
N ARG A 482 13.41 -18.79 3.88
CA ARG A 482 13.13 -17.37 4.13
C ARG A 482 13.36 -16.64 2.83
N ARG A 483 12.30 -16.08 2.27
CA ARG A 483 12.33 -15.52 0.92
C ARG A 483 12.00 -14.05 0.94
N ILE A 484 12.83 -13.28 0.26
CA ILE A 484 12.51 -11.92 -0.18
C ILE A 484 12.00 -12.06 -1.60
N SER A 485 10.70 -11.85 -1.77
CA SER A 485 10.05 -11.92 -3.08
C SER A 485 9.78 -10.51 -3.59
N TRP A 486 9.73 -10.35 -4.90
CA TRP A 486 9.29 -9.13 -5.55
C TRP A 486 8.17 -9.40 -6.54
N ASN A 487 7.36 -8.39 -6.76
CA ASN A 487 6.41 -8.35 -7.85
C ASN A 487 6.50 -6.97 -8.50
N VAL A 488 6.60 -6.93 -9.81
CA VAL A 488 6.69 -5.70 -10.57
C VAL A 488 5.45 -5.55 -11.44
N MET A 489 4.86 -4.37 -11.40
CA MET A 489 3.65 -4.06 -12.17
C MET A 489 3.78 -2.72 -12.87
N GLY A 490 3.21 -2.62 -14.05
CA GLY A 490 3.12 -1.37 -14.78
C GLY A 490 2.17 -0.35 -14.11
N PRO A 491 2.10 0.88 -14.64
CA PRO A 491 1.20 1.93 -14.13
C PRO A 491 -0.28 1.55 -14.12
N THR A 492 -0.66 0.54 -14.87
CA THR A 492 -2.03 0.01 -14.99
C THR A 492 -2.23 -1.31 -14.24
N PHE A 493 -1.35 -1.64 -13.31
CA PHE A 493 -1.32 -2.89 -12.53
C PHE A 493 -1.09 -4.17 -13.35
N TYR A 494 -0.66 -4.05 -14.59
CA TYR A 494 -0.30 -5.24 -15.35
C TYR A 494 1.01 -5.80 -14.84
N PRO A 495 1.06 -7.08 -14.44
CA PRO A 495 2.28 -7.69 -13.96
C PRO A 495 3.34 -7.77 -15.07
N LEU A 496 4.57 -7.45 -14.72
CA LEU A 496 5.73 -7.57 -15.58
C LEU A 496 6.50 -8.83 -15.21
N SER A 497 6.72 -9.69 -16.18
CA SER A 497 7.61 -10.85 -15.98
C SER A 497 9.04 -10.39 -15.72
N THR A 498 9.68 -11.04 -14.77
CA THR A 498 11.07 -10.78 -14.40
C THR A 498 11.96 -11.99 -14.69
N ASN A 499 13.21 -11.72 -15.01
CA ASN A 499 14.27 -12.72 -15.09
C ASN A 499 15.29 -12.43 -14.01
N ALA A 500 15.70 -13.44 -13.28
CA ALA A 500 16.62 -13.30 -12.15
C ALA A 500 17.89 -14.13 -12.31
N LEU A 501 19.00 -13.63 -11.76
CA LEU A 501 20.24 -14.35 -11.53
C LEU A 501 20.47 -14.44 -10.03
N LYS A 502 20.82 -15.64 -9.57
CA LYS A 502 21.19 -15.89 -8.19
C LYS A 502 22.55 -16.61 -8.20
N ASP A 503 23.55 -16.08 -7.52
CA ASP A 503 24.89 -16.65 -7.46
C ASP A 503 25.40 -17.10 -8.85
N ASP A 504 25.27 -16.24 -9.87
CA ASP A 504 25.59 -16.50 -11.29
C ASP A 504 24.79 -17.61 -11.99
N THR A 505 23.74 -18.11 -11.38
CA THR A 505 22.82 -19.11 -12.00
C THR A 505 21.51 -18.43 -12.38
N TYR A 506 21.06 -18.69 -13.61
CA TYR A 506 19.80 -18.12 -14.13
C TYR A 506 18.59 -18.81 -13.51
N PHE A 507 17.65 -18.03 -12.97
CA PHE A 507 16.40 -18.51 -12.41
C PHE A 507 15.18 -17.76 -12.99
N HIS A 508 14.08 -18.46 -13.05
CA HIS A 508 12.75 -17.91 -13.35
C HIS A 508 11.97 -17.60 -12.07
N ASP A 509 12.65 -17.33 -10.97
CA ASP A 509 12.02 -17.10 -9.68
C ASP A 509 12.02 -15.63 -9.30
N ASP A 510 10.89 -15.15 -8.77
CA ASP A 510 10.71 -13.78 -8.28
C ASP A 510 11.11 -13.65 -6.81
N ASN A 511 12.22 -14.28 -6.40
CA ASN A 511 12.68 -14.27 -5.02
C ASN A 511 14.17 -14.51 -4.83
N VAL A 512 14.68 -14.06 -3.67
CA VAL A 512 16.01 -14.39 -3.13
C VAL A 512 15.83 -15.03 -1.77
N GLU A 513 16.46 -16.17 -1.56
CA GLU A 513 16.45 -16.85 -0.26
C GLU A 513 17.54 -16.30 0.64
N ALA A 514 17.17 -16.06 1.91
CA ALA A 514 18.15 -15.77 2.95
C ALA A 514 18.65 -17.10 3.53
N ILE A 515 19.96 -17.30 3.46
CA ILE A 515 20.63 -18.56 3.83
C ILE A 515 21.43 -18.35 5.09
N LYS A 516 21.50 -19.36 5.96
CA LYS A 516 22.41 -19.34 7.11
C LYS A 516 23.87 -19.40 6.64
N ASP A 517 24.72 -18.63 7.31
CA ASP A 517 26.18 -18.60 7.12
C ASP A 517 26.67 -18.15 5.71
N LYS A 518 25.75 -17.64 4.86
CA LYS A 518 26.11 -17.18 3.52
C LYS A 518 25.34 -15.92 3.14
N THR A 519 26.03 -14.89 2.68
CA THR A 519 25.41 -13.77 1.96
C THR A 519 24.88 -14.28 0.61
N THR A 520 23.62 -14.02 0.33
CA THR A 520 23.02 -14.32 -0.97
C THR A 520 22.91 -13.05 -1.80
N THR A 521 23.51 -13.06 -2.98
CA THR A 521 23.33 -12.00 -3.96
C THR A 521 22.34 -12.43 -5.01
N GLY A 522 21.55 -11.49 -5.51
CA GLY A 522 20.60 -11.75 -6.58
C GLY A 522 20.42 -10.50 -7.42
N THR A 523 20.17 -10.68 -8.70
CA THR A 523 19.77 -9.60 -9.60
C THR A 523 18.52 -9.98 -10.35
N MET A 524 17.66 -9.02 -10.64
CA MET A 524 16.51 -9.23 -11.50
C MET A 524 16.38 -8.14 -12.55
N THR A 525 15.74 -8.45 -13.67
CA THR A 525 15.39 -7.50 -14.72
C THR A 525 14.02 -7.80 -15.31
N THR A 526 13.29 -6.74 -15.68
CA THR A 526 12.07 -6.87 -16.47
C THR A 526 12.40 -6.98 -17.96
N GLN A 527 11.39 -7.27 -18.78
CA GLN A 527 11.44 -7.01 -20.22
C GLN A 527 11.64 -5.51 -20.47
N PRO A 528 12.26 -5.10 -21.60
CA PRO A 528 12.21 -3.71 -22.03
C PRO A 528 10.77 -3.26 -22.21
N ILE A 529 10.42 -2.11 -21.64
CA ILE A 529 9.07 -1.58 -21.73
C ILE A 529 8.90 -0.89 -23.08
N ARG A 530 8.03 -1.45 -23.93
CA ARG A 530 7.72 -0.94 -25.25
C ARG A 530 6.25 -1.06 -25.55
N TRP A 531 5.63 -0.02 -26.08
CA TRP A 531 4.21 -0.04 -26.42
C TRP A 531 3.82 -1.26 -27.28
N ASN A 532 4.64 -1.64 -28.24
CA ASN A 532 4.38 -2.78 -29.12
C ASN A 532 4.40 -4.14 -28.41
N ASN A 533 4.93 -4.24 -27.19
CA ASN A 533 4.90 -5.47 -26.42
C ASN A 533 3.44 -5.94 -26.18
N MET A 534 2.48 -5.01 -26.11
CA MET A 534 1.06 -5.33 -26.01
C MET A 534 0.61 -6.32 -27.11
N ASN A 535 1.22 -6.29 -28.28
CA ASN A 535 0.88 -7.15 -29.42
C ASN A 535 1.62 -8.49 -29.42
N SER A 536 2.55 -8.71 -28.49
CA SER A 536 3.27 -9.99 -28.37
C SER A 536 2.34 -11.15 -28.06
N SER A 537 2.58 -12.29 -28.68
CA SER A 537 1.94 -13.56 -28.29
C SER A 537 2.58 -14.19 -27.06
N ASP A 538 3.77 -13.72 -26.66
CA ASP A 538 4.46 -14.16 -25.45
C ASP A 538 3.89 -13.40 -24.24
N SER A 539 3.34 -14.17 -23.28
CA SER A 539 2.78 -13.61 -22.05
C SER A 539 3.81 -12.91 -21.19
N ASP A 540 5.08 -13.36 -21.22
CA ASP A 540 6.19 -12.75 -20.48
C ASP A 540 6.54 -11.36 -21.01
N VAL A 541 6.18 -11.06 -22.25
CA VAL A 541 6.44 -9.78 -22.91
C VAL A 541 5.22 -8.86 -22.87
N SER A 542 4.03 -9.42 -23.08
CA SER A 542 2.81 -8.64 -23.40
C SER A 542 2.35 -7.73 -22.27
N GLY A 543 2.73 -7.96 -21.01
CA GLY A 543 2.43 -7.08 -19.88
C GLY A 543 3.32 -5.83 -19.79
N SER A 544 4.50 -5.85 -20.43
CA SER A 544 5.55 -4.82 -20.30
C SER A 544 5.43 -3.73 -21.37
N PHE A 545 4.28 -3.04 -21.47
CA PHE A 545 4.06 -2.10 -22.58
C PHE A 545 3.77 -0.64 -22.16
N VAL A 546 3.45 -0.37 -20.91
CA VAL A 546 3.19 0.99 -20.44
C VAL A 546 4.41 1.55 -19.73
N SER A 547 5.09 2.51 -20.34
CA SER A 547 6.18 3.26 -19.71
C SER A 547 5.66 4.22 -18.64
N GLY A 548 6.53 4.60 -17.71
CA GLY A 548 6.19 5.47 -16.59
C GLY A 548 6.61 4.90 -15.25
N GLU A 549 5.89 5.21 -14.18
CA GLU A 549 6.16 4.72 -12.83
C GLU A 549 5.75 3.25 -12.69
N GLN A 550 6.73 2.36 -12.62
CA GLN A 550 6.50 0.94 -12.38
C GLN A 550 6.38 0.68 -10.88
N TYR A 551 5.34 -0.01 -10.45
CA TYR A 551 5.16 -0.42 -9.06
C TYR A 551 6.03 -1.62 -8.74
N VAL A 552 6.65 -1.58 -7.57
CA VAL A 552 7.40 -2.71 -7.00
C VAL A 552 6.84 -3.02 -5.62
N ALA A 553 6.49 -4.28 -5.39
CA ALA A 553 6.19 -4.82 -4.08
C ALA A 553 7.32 -5.75 -3.65
N LEU A 554 8.01 -5.42 -2.55
CA LEU A 554 8.94 -6.33 -1.89
C LEU A 554 8.23 -6.97 -0.71
N ARG A 555 8.34 -8.28 -0.57
CA ARG A 555 7.78 -9.02 0.56
C ARG A 555 8.80 -9.96 1.16
N TYR A 556 8.79 -10.04 2.50
CA TYR A 556 9.48 -11.10 3.21
C TYR A 556 8.48 -12.17 3.66
N SER A 557 8.69 -13.41 3.23
CA SER A 557 7.88 -14.56 3.61
C SER A 557 8.73 -15.69 4.14
N THR A 558 8.13 -16.49 5.02
CA THR A 558 8.71 -17.73 5.53
C THR A 558 7.77 -18.88 5.16
N LEU A 559 8.32 -20.00 4.73
CA LEU A 559 7.57 -21.21 4.36
C LEU A 559 7.67 -22.24 5.47
N PHE A 560 6.53 -22.79 5.89
CA PHE A 560 6.46 -23.80 6.94
C PHE A 560 5.82 -25.10 6.45
N ARG A 561 6.23 -26.20 7.05
CA ARG A 561 5.59 -27.51 6.82
C ARG A 561 4.27 -27.66 7.55
N LYS A 562 4.06 -26.91 8.65
CA LYS A 562 2.83 -26.96 9.45
C LYS A 562 2.36 -25.54 9.77
N ALA A 563 1.07 -25.31 9.64
CA ALA A 563 0.43 -24.00 9.85
C ALA A 563 0.47 -23.52 11.32
N ASP A 564 0.80 -24.39 12.27
CA ASP A 564 0.84 -24.14 13.71
C ASP A 564 2.26 -23.82 14.24
N GLN A 565 3.27 -23.78 13.38
CA GLN A 565 4.63 -23.45 13.80
C GLN A 565 4.76 -21.95 14.01
N ASN A 566 5.10 -21.61 15.26
CA ASN A 566 5.37 -20.27 15.70
C ASN A 566 6.63 -19.75 14.99
N THR A 567 6.45 -18.84 14.05
CA THR A 567 7.55 -18.30 13.28
C THR A 567 8.27 -17.24 14.05
N GLN A 568 9.54 -17.37 14.18
CA GLN A 568 10.35 -16.27 14.68
C GLN A 568 10.25 -15.07 13.73
N SER A 569 9.81 -13.95 14.27
CA SER A 569 9.67 -12.69 13.57
C SER A 569 11.00 -11.95 13.47
N ILE A 570 12.05 -12.66 12.99
CA ILE A 570 13.38 -12.07 12.87
C ILE A 570 13.38 -11.10 11.68
N PRO A 571 13.63 -9.80 11.89
CA PRO A 571 13.77 -8.86 10.80
C PRO A 571 15.02 -9.22 9.97
N ILE A 572 14.87 -9.06 8.64
CA ILE A 572 16.01 -9.12 7.72
C ILE A 572 16.42 -7.70 7.37
N LYS A 573 17.73 -7.43 7.45
CA LYS A 573 18.36 -6.21 6.96
C LYS A 573 19.21 -6.55 5.74
N PHE A 574 18.96 -5.88 4.63
CA PHE A 574 19.70 -6.09 3.39
C PHE A 574 19.76 -4.80 2.58
N ARG A 575 20.55 -4.80 1.51
CA ARG A 575 20.59 -3.68 0.57
C ARG A 575 19.94 -4.06 -0.74
N VAL A 576 19.27 -3.08 -1.35
CA VAL A 576 18.73 -3.20 -2.69
C VAL A 576 19.26 -2.05 -3.56
N ALA A 577 19.80 -2.36 -4.70
CA ALA A 577 20.05 -1.37 -5.74
C ALA A 577 18.90 -1.41 -6.74
N VAL A 578 18.44 -0.23 -7.16
CA VAL A 578 17.33 -0.05 -8.09
C VAL A 578 17.80 0.81 -9.25
N ALA A 579 17.55 0.40 -10.49
CA ALA A 579 17.94 1.14 -11.68
C ALA A 579 16.92 0.95 -12.83
N ALA A 580 16.75 2.00 -13.64
CA ALA A 580 16.21 1.88 -14.98
C ALA A 580 17.39 1.82 -15.96
N THR A 581 17.49 0.76 -16.76
CA THR A 581 18.63 0.50 -17.65
C THR A 581 18.17 0.30 -19.10
N GLY A 582 19.07 0.48 -20.04
CA GLY A 582 18.78 0.43 -21.48
C GLY A 582 18.66 1.83 -22.09
N GLU A 583 18.66 1.88 -23.40
CA GLU A 583 18.50 3.13 -24.14
C GLU A 583 17.05 3.63 -24.03
N VAL A 584 16.88 4.95 -23.89
CA VAL A 584 15.58 5.57 -23.94
C VAL A 584 15.14 5.65 -25.40
N GLU A 585 14.09 4.95 -25.74
CA GLU A 585 13.47 5.00 -27.06
C GLU A 585 12.40 6.10 -27.14
N LYS A 586 12.04 6.49 -28.34
CA LYS A 586 10.95 7.45 -28.52
C LYS A 586 9.62 6.77 -28.18
N ALA A 587 8.90 7.32 -27.21
CA ALA A 587 7.54 6.86 -26.90
C ALA A 587 6.59 7.12 -28.09
N PRO A 588 5.64 6.22 -28.37
CA PRO A 588 4.65 6.43 -29.43
C PRO A 588 3.72 7.61 -29.11
N THR A 589 3.20 8.21 -30.17
CA THR A 589 2.07 9.12 -30.04
C THR A 589 0.80 8.30 -29.89
N LEU A 590 0.12 8.44 -28.75
CA LEU A 590 -1.09 7.70 -28.44
C LEU A 590 -2.32 8.56 -28.74
N SER A 591 -3.36 7.96 -29.32
CA SER A 591 -4.64 8.63 -29.60
C SER A 591 -5.78 7.62 -29.63
N TYR A 592 -7.02 8.09 -29.49
CA TYR A 592 -8.20 7.25 -29.72
C TYR A 592 -8.61 7.30 -31.19
N LYS A 593 -9.13 6.19 -31.73
CA LYS A 593 -9.68 6.17 -33.07
C LYS A 593 -10.84 7.19 -33.21
N GLY A 594 -10.67 8.12 -34.14
CA GLY A 594 -11.68 9.15 -34.41
C GLY A 594 -11.36 10.56 -33.94
N GLU A 595 -10.38 10.75 -33.13
CA GLU A 595 -9.85 12.08 -32.81
C GLU A 595 -9.01 12.59 -33.98
N GLN A 596 -9.56 13.53 -34.75
CA GLN A 596 -8.74 14.29 -35.70
C GLN A 596 -7.76 15.14 -34.93
N GLN A 597 -6.45 14.93 -35.12
CA GLN A 597 -5.41 15.82 -34.62
C GLN A 597 -5.72 17.26 -35.03
N SER A 598 -6.13 18.09 -34.10
CA SER A 598 -6.08 19.53 -34.28
C SER A 598 -4.61 19.96 -34.25
N THR A 599 -3.94 19.92 -35.39
CA THR A 599 -2.59 20.47 -35.52
C THR A 599 -2.67 21.98 -35.44
N THR A 600 -2.59 22.53 -34.24
CA THR A 600 -2.11 23.89 -34.01
C THR A 600 -0.59 23.84 -34.09
N ALA A 601 -0.07 23.86 -35.33
CA ALA A 601 1.31 24.20 -35.59
C ALA A 601 1.54 25.64 -35.15
N SER A 602 2.15 25.86 -34.01
CA SER A 602 2.72 27.15 -33.61
C SER A 602 3.93 27.39 -34.50
N ALA A 603 3.71 28.12 -35.61
CA ALA A 603 4.80 28.62 -36.44
C ALA A 603 5.59 29.64 -35.63
N ALA A 604 6.79 29.27 -35.21
CA ALA A 604 7.79 30.22 -34.77
C ALA A 604 8.22 31.03 -36.00
N THR A 605 7.80 32.29 -36.10
CA THR A 605 8.28 33.27 -37.07
C THR A 605 9.66 33.74 -36.65
N ASP A 606 10.66 33.25 -37.36
CA ASP A 606 12.01 33.84 -37.36
C ASP A 606 11.98 35.08 -38.22
N SER A 607 12.23 36.26 -37.62
CA SER A 607 12.33 37.51 -38.31
C SER A 607 13.75 37.70 -38.86
N SER A 608 13.94 37.60 -40.16
CA SER A 608 15.06 38.22 -40.81
C SER A 608 14.62 39.16 -41.94
N SER A 609 14.95 40.42 -41.75
CA SER A 609 14.78 41.54 -42.64
C SER A 609 15.51 41.36 -43.96
N THR A 610 14.87 41.66 -45.11
CA THR A 610 15.48 42.34 -46.23
C THR A 610 14.44 43.02 -47.10
N SER A 611 14.72 44.29 -47.35
CA SER A 611 13.97 45.25 -48.20
C SER A 611 14.11 44.95 -49.68
N ALA A 612 13.08 45.15 -50.45
CA ALA A 612 13.14 45.99 -51.69
C ALA A 612 11.81 45.96 -52.46
N ASN A 613 11.31 47.15 -52.64
CA ASN A 613 10.65 47.82 -53.80
C ASN A 613 9.65 47.13 -54.74
N ALA A 614 8.56 47.84 -54.81
CA ALA A 614 7.89 48.48 -55.96
C ALA A 614 6.90 47.68 -56.79
N ASP A 615 5.77 48.26 -56.86
CA ASP A 615 4.89 48.65 -57.95
C ASP A 615 3.57 47.90 -58.22
N GLY A 616 2.57 48.68 -58.11
CA GLY A 616 1.53 48.94 -59.11
C GLY A 616 0.29 48.05 -59.18
N GLY A 617 -0.87 48.63 -58.93
CA GLY A 617 -2.09 48.15 -59.57
C GLY A 617 -3.40 48.05 -58.78
N ASN A 618 -3.99 49.16 -58.62
CA ASN A 618 -5.40 49.55 -58.61
C ASN A 618 -6.48 48.45 -58.83
N SER A 619 -7.48 48.34 -57.97
CA SER A 619 -8.90 48.58 -58.31
C SER A 619 -9.89 48.04 -57.22
N THR A 620 -10.55 48.98 -56.61
CA THR A 620 -11.99 49.09 -56.25
C THR A 620 -12.77 47.93 -55.68
N GLY A 621 -13.33 48.15 -54.52
CA GLY A 621 -14.76 47.99 -54.32
C GLY A 621 -15.24 47.18 -53.14
N GLY A 622 -15.83 47.82 -52.14
CA GLY A 622 -16.85 47.13 -51.37
C GLY A 622 -16.78 47.23 -49.83
N ILE A 623 -17.36 48.27 -49.35
CA ILE A 623 -17.62 48.55 -47.93
C ILE A 623 -18.68 47.53 -47.40
N ARG A 624 -18.40 46.91 -46.27
CA ARG A 624 -19.44 46.73 -45.23
C ARG A 624 -18.80 46.54 -43.84
N ARG A 625 -19.25 47.45 -42.96
CA ARG A 625 -18.98 47.48 -41.53
C ARG A 625 -19.64 46.31 -40.82
N THR A 626 -18.97 45.72 -39.83
CA THR A 626 -19.64 45.37 -38.57
C THR A 626 -18.67 45.36 -37.42
N ALA A 627 -19.19 45.70 -36.27
CA ALA A 627 -18.58 46.22 -35.08
C ALA A 627 -17.72 45.23 -34.30
N THR A 628 -16.67 45.81 -33.76
CA THR A 628 -15.81 45.30 -32.66
C THR A 628 -16.59 45.29 -31.36
N THR A 629 -16.61 44.19 -30.65
CA THR A 629 -16.86 44.21 -29.19
C THR A 629 -15.66 43.60 -28.48
N LEU A 630 -14.94 44.45 -27.82
CA LEU A 630 -13.98 44.09 -26.78
C LEU A 630 -14.77 43.57 -25.57
N ALA A 631 -14.42 42.41 -25.07
CA ALA A 631 -14.75 41.98 -23.73
C ALA A 631 -13.44 41.80 -22.95
N VAL A 632 -13.24 42.74 -22.02
CA VAL A 632 -12.12 42.73 -21.08
C VAL A 632 -12.41 41.73 -19.98
N GLY A 633 -11.45 40.88 -19.69
CA GLY A 633 -11.48 39.98 -18.53
C GLY A 633 -11.36 40.76 -17.21
N GLY A 634 -12.29 40.56 -16.32
CA GLY A 634 -12.33 41.08 -14.97
C GLY A 634 -13.28 40.25 -14.11
N GLY A 635 -12.83 39.12 -13.60
CA GLY A 635 -13.72 38.23 -12.86
C GLY A 635 -13.08 37.32 -11.80
N ALA A 636 -11.82 37.56 -11.40
CA ALA A 636 -11.16 36.65 -10.46
C ALA A 636 -10.85 37.26 -9.06
N VAL A 637 -11.14 38.53 -8.81
CA VAL A 637 -10.79 39.19 -7.52
C VAL A 637 -12.01 39.39 -6.60
N GLY A 638 -13.24 39.24 -7.13
CA GLY A 638 -14.47 39.46 -6.34
C GLY A 638 -14.93 38.28 -5.44
N LEU A 639 -14.50 37.06 -5.70
CA LEU A 639 -15.02 35.86 -5.02
C LEU A 639 -14.32 35.55 -3.69
N VAL A 640 -13.08 35.99 -3.49
CA VAL A 640 -12.33 35.75 -2.25
C VAL A 640 -12.76 36.69 -1.12
N ALA A 641 -13.21 37.89 -1.44
CA ALA A 641 -13.67 38.86 -0.44
C ALA A 641 -15.04 38.53 0.19
N LEU A 642 -15.91 37.81 -0.54
CA LEU A 642 -17.24 37.40 -0.05
C LEU A 642 -17.19 36.16 0.86
N LEU A 643 -16.20 35.28 0.73
CA LEU A 643 -16.02 34.13 1.59
C LEU A 643 -15.47 34.47 2.98
N VAL A 644 -14.65 35.50 3.10
CA VAL A 644 -14.11 35.96 4.40
C VAL A 644 -15.18 36.70 5.23
N ILE A 645 -16.13 37.39 4.60
CA ILE A 645 -17.25 38.06 5.29
C ILE A 645 -18.31 37.04 5.75
N GLY A 646 -18.52 35.96 5.02
CA GLY A 646 -19.48 34.89 5.39
C GLY A 646 -19.07 34.13 6.65
N VAL A 647 -17.79 33.87 6.86
CA VAL A 647 -17.28 33.15 8.03
C VAL A 647 -17.32 33.96 9.32
N VAL A 648 -17.16 35.29 9.23
CA VAL A 648 -17.21 36.19 10.40
C VAL A 648 -18.65 36.40 10.90
N ILE A 649 -19.66 36.28 10.06
CA ILE A 649 -21.07 36.44 10.45
C ILE A 649 -21.64 35.17 11.11
N ILE A 650 -21.16 33.96 10.73
CA ILE A 650 -21.64 32.71 11.29
C ILE A 650 -21.08 32.46 12.70
N THR A 651 -19.90 32.94 13.02
CA THR A 651 -19.30 32.79 14.37
C THR A 651 -19.87 33.79 15.42
N ARG A 652 -20.61 34.79 15.01
CA ARG A 652 -21.24 35.77 15.93
C ARG A 652 -22.69 35.46 16.34
N LYS A 653 -23.30 34.41 15.79
CA LYS A 653 -24.69 33.99 16.10
C LYS A 653 -24.80 32.74 17.00
N ARG A 654 -23.67 32.30 17.62
CA ARG A 654 -23.65 31.22 18.62
C ARG A 654 -22.87 31.64 19.88
N ARG A 655 -23.24 32.79 20.44
CA ARG A 655 -23.03 33.09 21.85
C ARG A 655 -24.29 33.71 22.43
#